data_8946cd9d723d8f80cc7a9f5ed8c098dd
#
_entry.id   8946cd9d723d8f80cc7a9f5ed8c098dd
#
_cell.length_a   1.000
_cell.length_b   1.000
_cell.length_c   1.000
_cell.angle_alpha   90.00
_cell.angle_beta   90.00
_cell.angle_gamma   90.00
#
_symmetry.space_group_name_H-M   'P 1'
#
loop_
_entity.id
_entity.type
_entity.pdbx_description
1 polymer ?
#
loop_
_entity_poly.entity_id
_entity_poly.type
_entity_poly.pdbx_seq_one_letter_code
_entity_poly.pdbx_strand_id
1 'polypeptide(L)'
;MNFTPTKNIIFLLFFLSSCTVTIIRKKPANKPYLTGNKIELIGGEFNKVERQAVLLRLNNYLDDSSKVYVKDAFFILRTIKKPIAYDTSYSGKSALNMQSSMYHLGYYNAKATYTQDTSNKKVTVKYTITAGKPTLIDTFRYRLKKPELQQIAMASKKESYILQNTPVTKVAILAEINRLVDSFRNNGYYKFTAAELRMRGDSTIAALTTITDDPFEQLRLLNEAQQKRDSPTIKLALDIIKPEDSTKINKYYINKIYILSDFRPDDVFIDTSFITQRTTKNFILRYHERLLRNNLFSRNITMRSGDVYKQEEYFKTINNLTRLGVWQSINIRIVENRDEADKIDLIIELLPAKKFIFENSLEVSYSSTSNTTAALGGNLFGLSANFSLKNKNIGKQAISMTHNLRAGVELNNGSRTNSNNLIFSNELSYTNNVVIPIIPQKIIKLFKYKTGESFINSGVGYNNRLNLFSLQSLNENVGFTGITKKDHRITIRVLNADFSYLYNQSQTFKILLDQNPFLRYSYNTSFTIGMALNYASVFRNPNHPLSISKERSFKFNGEESGLTWGLLPILKQYKKRFVKLDVEYKYTVSKRKTAIAYRAFAGVGIPLFKDTALPFFKQFNGGGSNSMRGWPVRGIGRGAQKLIPYSANNQNIFNDRTGDIQLETNIEFRHNIARIVPDLITLKGAAFIDIGNIWNINDPSQNSTNEITKFEFKNLYKQIGLSAGYGFRFDFSYLILRTDFSFRFKRPESSDVNNGWEAPPIGFKDAFQKIFSKNQREWRYENFNFTVGINYPF
;
A
#
# COMPACT_ATOMS: atom_id res chain seq x y z
N MET A 1 -32.41 -5.35 -39.26
CA MET A 1 -32.01 -6.77 -39.09
C MET A 1 -30.75 -7.01 -39.89
N ASN A 2 -29.65 -7.20 -39.24
CA ASN A 2 -28.53 -8.12 -39.52
C ASN A 2 -27.38 -7.78 -38.58
N PHE A 3 -27.40 -8.45 -37.45
CA PHE A 3 -26.32 -8.45 -36.45
C PHE A 3 -25.35 -9.58 -36.78
N THR A 4 -24.17 -9.26 -37.29
CA THR A 4 -23.05 -10.22 -37.30
C THR A 4 -21.67 -9.58 -37.47
N PRO A 5 -21.18 -8.73 -36.54
CA PRO A 5 -19.72 -8.66 -36.39
C PRO A 5 -19.20 -9.12 -35.01
N THR A 6 -20.05 -9.34 -34.00
CA THR A 6 -19.55 -9.63 -32.64
C THR A 6 -19.05 -11.07 -32.42
N LYS A 7 -19.52 -12.03 -33.21
CA LYS A 7 -19.04 -13.43 -33.12
C LYS A 7 -17.60 -13.61 -33.60
N ASN A 8 -17.15 -12.83 -34.56
CA ASN A 8 -15.80 -12.98 -35.12
C ASN A 8 -14.69 -12.40 -34.21
N ILE A 9 -14.97 -11.43 -33.36
CA ILE A 9 -13.96 -10.86 -32.44
C ILE A 9 -13.75 -11.77 -31.25
N ILE A 10 -14.79 -12.40 -30.73
CA ILE A 10 -14.68 -13.39 -29.64
C ILE A 10 -13.96 -14.66 -30.15
N PHE A 11 -14.24 -15.07 -31.41
CA PHE A 11 -13.56 -16.19 -32.04
C PHE A 11 -12.08 -15.92 -32.34
N LEU A 12 -11.70 -14.70 -32.71
CA LEU A 12 -10.31 -14.30 -32.93
C LEU A 12 -9.52 -14.25 -31.63
N LEU A 13 -10.12 -13.86 -30.50
CA LEU A 13 -9.52 -13.90 -29.16
C LEU A 13 -9.35 -15.34 -28.62
N PHE A 14 -10.20 -16.28 -29.03
CA PHE A 14 -10.09 -17.69 -28.66
C PHE A 14 -9.03 -18.45 -29.48
N PHE A 15 -8.80 -18.08 -30.75
CA PHE A 15 -7.77 -18.72 -31.57
C PHE A 15 -6.34 -18.23 -31.28
N LEU A 16 -6.16 -17.08 -30.63
CA LEU A 16 -4.84 -16.58 -30.24
C LEU A 16 -4.27 -17.27 -28.98
N SER A 17 -5.02 -18.16 -28.32
CA SER A 17 -4.63 -18.80 -27.08
C SER A 17 -3.91 -20.14 -27.21
N SER A 18 -3.71 -20.70 -28.42
CA SER A 18 -3.24 -22.09 -28.55
C SER A 18 -1.84 -22.33 -29.12
N CYS A 19 -1.13 -21.31 -29.64
CA CYS A 19 0.24 -21.51 -30.15
C CYS A 19 1.24 -20.51 -29.58
N THR A 20 1.96 -20.90 -28.53
CA THR A 20 3.15 -20.16 -28.07
C THR A 20 4.36 -20.55 -28.94
N VAL A 21 4.89 -19.58 -29.69
CA VAL A 21 6.14 -19.78 -30.47
C VAL A 21 7.32 -19.65 -29.51
N THR A 22 8.11 -20.74 -29.37
CA THR A 22 9.31 -20.74 -28.51
C THR A 22 10.56 -20.51 -29.35
N ILE A 23 11.21 -19.37 -29.12
CA ILE A 23 12.49 -19.00 -29.76
C ILE A 23 13.64 -19.35 -28.81
N ILE A 24 14.61 -20.13 -29.29
CA ILE A 24 15.78 -20.53 -28.49
C ILE A 24 17.03 -19.88 -29.09
N ARG A 25 17.74 -19.09 -28.30
CA ARG A 25 18.95 -18.35 -28.70
C ARG A 25 20.18 -18.81 -27.93
N LYS A 26 21.34 -18.85 -28.60
CA LYS A 26 22.67 -19.25 -28.03
C LYS A 26 22.66 -20.64 -27.38
N LYS A 27 22.36 -21.66 -28.20
CA LYS A 27 22.33 -23.08 -27.79
C LYS A 27 23.76 -23.56 -27.43
N PRO A 28 23.90 -24.46 -26.44
CA PRO A 28 25.15 -25.20 -26.22
C PRO A 28 25.52 -26.01 -27.47
N ALA A 29 26.78 -25.93 -27.85
CA ALA A 29 27.30 -26.71 -28.96
C ALA A 29 27.37 -28.20 -28.56
N ASN A 30 26.79 -29.08 -29.39
CA ASN A 30 26.89 -30.55 -29.29
C ASN A 30 26.37 -31.23 -28.00
N LYS A 31 25.73 -30.51 -27.04
CA LYS A 31 25.17 -31.11 -25.83
C LYS A 31 23.65 -30.98 -25.80
N PRO A 32 22.91 -31.97 -25.23
CA PRO A 32 21.51 -31.79 -24.94
C PRO A 32 21.30 -30.57 -24.00
N TYR A 33 20.21 -29.83 -24.17
CA TYR A 33 19.94 -28.63 -23.39
C TYR A 33 18.48 -28.57 -22.93
N LEU A 34 18.29 -27.98 -21.76
CA LEU A 34 16.99 -27.91 -21.10
C LEU A 34 16.08 -26.85 -21.76
N THR A 35 14.85 -27.25 -22.11
CA THR A 35 13.86 -26.38 -22.76
C THR A 35 12.58 -26.19 -21.94
N GLY A 36 12.31 -27.08 -21.00
CA GLY A 36 11.11 -26.99 -20.17
C GLY A 36 11.17 -27.84 -18.92
N ASN A 37 10.48 -27.39 -17.88
CA ASN A 37 10.17 -28.15 -16.68
C ASN A 37 8.63 -28.24 -16.55
N LYS A 38 8.12 -29.45 -16.42
CA LYS A 38 6.71 -29.70 -16.09
C LYS A 38 6.64 -30.30 -14.70
N ILE A 39 5.81 -29.75 -13.83
CA ILE A 39 5.59 -30.27 -12.49
C ILE A 39 4.15 -30.73 -12.40
N GLU A 40 3.96 -32.00 -12.10
CA GLU A 40 2.68 -32.61 -11.90
C GLU A 40 2.54 -33.08 -10.44
N LEU A 41 1.44 -32.67 -9.81
CA LEU A 41 1.11 -33.03 -8.44
C LEU A 41 -0.06 -34.00 -8.47
N ILE A 42 0.15 -35.24 -8.00
CA ILE A 42 -0.84 -36.33 -7.97
C ILE A 42 -1.28 -36.55 -6.52
N GLY A 43 -2.58 -36.67 -6.31
CA GLY A 43 -3.14 -36.85 -4.97
C GLY A 43 -3.06 -35.60 -4.10
N GLY A 44 -3.10 -35.80 -2.77
CA GLY A 44 -3.11 -34.74 -1.75
C GLY A 44 -4.49 -34.11 -1.55
N GLU A 45 -4.77 -33.72 -0.32
CA GLU A 45 -6.01 -33.05 0.07
C GLU A 45 -5.86 -31.54 -0.10
N PHE A 46 -5.87 -31.09 -1.36
CA PHE A 46 -5.73 -29.67 -1.70
C PHE A 46 -6.98 -29.15 -2.40
N ASN A 47 -7.50 -28.04 -1.96
CA ASN A 47 -8.45 -27.29 -2.78
C ASN A 47 -7.72 -26.69 -4.01
N LYS A 48 -8.49 -26.18 -4.98
CA LYS A 48 -7.94 -25.65 -6.26
C LYS A 48 -6.88 -24.55 -6.06
N VAL A 49 -7.06 -23.71 -5.05
CA VAL A 49 -6.16 -22.60 -4.73
C VAL A 49 -4.88 -23.10 -4.07
N GLU A 50 -5.00 -24.00 -3.10
CA GLU A 50 -3.88 -24.63 -2.41
C GLU A 50 -3.03 -25.44 -3.37
N ARG A 51 -3.66 -26.23 -4.26
CA ARG A 51 -2.94 -27.00 -5.28
C ARG A 51 -2.08 -26.11 -6.16
N GLN A 52 -2.59 -24.95 -6.60
CA GLN A 52 -1.80 -23.99 -7.36
C GLN A 52 -0.66 -23.39 -6.53
N ALA A 53 -0.89 -23.12 -5.26
CA ALA A 53 0.13 -22.61 -4.36
C ALA A 53 1.27 -23.62 -4.16
N VAL A 54 0.92 -24.91 -3.97
CA VAL A 54 1.90 -26.00 -3.84
C VAL A 54 2.70 -26.16 -5.12
N LEU A 55 2.06 -26.17 -6.29
CA LEU A 55 2.78 -26.24 -7.58
C LEU A 55 3.76 -25.09 -7.78
N LEU A 56 3.38 -23.86 -7.40
CA LEU A 56 4.28 -22.70 -7.43
C LEU A 56 5.45 -22.84 -6.46
N ARG A 57 5.16 -23.34 -5.25
CA ARG A 57 6.18 -23.63 -4.25
C ARG A 57 7.19 -24.66 -4.78
N LEU A 58 6.70 -25.77 -5.32
CA LEU A 58 7.53 -26.84 -5.90
C LEU A 58 8.41 -26.30 -7.04
N ASN A 59 7.90 -25.42 -7.88
CA ASN A 59 8.69 -24.77 -8.93
C ASN A 59 9.86 -23.94 -8.40
N ASN A 60 9.75 -23.35 -7.20
CA ASN A 60 10.85 -22.62 -6.57
C ASN A 60 11.93 -23.55 -5.98
N TYR A 61 11.63 -24.84 -5.79
CA TYR A 61 12.58 -25.85 -5.31
C TYR A 61 13.34 -26.58 -6.43
N LEU A 62 13.12 -26.16 -7.69
CA LEU A 62 14.03 -26.57 -8.77
C LEU A 62 15.44 -26.05 -8.48
N ASP A 63 16.44 -26.89 -8.65
CA ASP A 63 17.85 -26.48 -8.63
C ASP A 63 18.10 -25.43 -9.72
N ASP A 64 18.91 -24.43 -9.45
CA ASP A 64 19.13 -23.34 -10.41
C ASP A 64 19.72 -23.83 -11.74
N SER A 65 20.53 -24.88 -11.69
CA SER A 65 21.08 -25.54 -12.87
C SER A 65 20.07 -26.42 -13.61
N SER A 66 18.89 -26.67 -13.06
CA SER A 66 17.76 -27.34 -13.73
C SER A 66 16.57 -26.41 -13.99
N LYS A 67 16.71 -25.11 -13.85
CA LYS A 67 15.68 -24.12 -14.19
C LYS A 67 15.79 -23.65 -15.62
N VAL A 68 14.65 -23.62 -16.32
CA VAL A 68 14.55 -22.96 -17.62
C VAL A 68 14.20 -21.48 -17.41
N TYR A 69 15.13 -20.59 -17.76
CA TYR A 69 14.90 -19.16 -17.74
C TYR A 69 14.20 -18.72 -19.03
N VAL A 70 12.91 -18.50 -18.90
CA VAL A 70 12.02 -18.14 -20.01
C VAL A 70 11.72 -16.65 -19.96
N LYS A 71 11.83 -15.97 -21.10
CA LYS A 71 11.36 -14.62 -21.31
C LYS A 71 10.08 -14.64 -22.13
N ASP A 72 8.94 -14.44 -21.49
CA ASP A 72 7.63 -14.38 -22.17
C ASP A 72 7.42 -12.94 -22.69
N ALA A 73 6.97 -12.81 -23.95
CA ALA A 73 6.58 -11.54 -24.55
C ALA A 73 5.23 -11.71 -25.29
N PHE A 74 4.29 -10.77 -25.09
CA PHE A 74 3.01 -10.70 -25.77
C PHE A 74 2.15 -11.97 -25.72
N PHE A 75 2.25 -12.79 -24.64
CA PHE A 75 1.55 -14.08 -24.45
C PHE A 75 1.85 -15.16 -25.50
N ILE A 76 2.34 -14.80 -26.67
CA ILE A 76 2.54 -15.67 -27.84
C ILE A 76 4.02 -16.04 -28.01
N LEU A 77 4.92 -15.18 -27.60
CA LEU A 77 6.36 -15.37 -27.81
C LEU A 77 7.07 -15.76 -26.51
N ARG A 78 7.65 -16.94 -26.51
CA ARG A 78 8.50 -17.44 -25.44
C ARG A 78 9.94 -17.50 -25.93
N THR A 79 10.85 -16.84 -25.25
CA THR A 79 12.28 -16.84 -25.61
C THR A 79 13.10 -17.47 -24.50
N ILE A 80 13.88 -18.49 -24.84
CA ILE A 80 14.90 -19.07 -23.97
C ILE A 80 16.26 -18.58 -24.45
N LYS A 81 16.91 -17.75 -23.61
CA LYS A 81 18.27 -17.24 -23.88
C LYS A 81 19.27 -18.10 -23.12
N LYS A 82 20.28 -18.61 -23.81
CA LYS A 82 21.35 -19.45 -23.22
C LYS A 82 20.76 -20.63 -22.41
N PRO A 83 20.07 -21.59 -23.08
CA PRO A 83 19.59 -22.78 -22.39
C PRO A 83 20.76 -23.52 -21.73
N ILE A 84 20.52 -24.04 -20.54
CA ILE A 84 21.52 -24.75 -19.75
C ILE A 84 21.73 -26.16 -20.37
N ALA A 85 22.97 -26.60 -20.45
CA ALA A 85 23.30 -27.99 -20.82
C ALA A 85 22.65 -28.93 -19.81
N TYR A 86 21.97 -29.96 -20.30
CA TYR A 86 21.23 -30.88 -19.43
C TYR A 86 22.16 -31.82 -18.69
N ASP A 87 21.94 -31.92 -17.38
CA ASP A 87 22.59 -32.88 -16.48
C ASP A 87 21.54 -33.51 -15.56
N THR A 88 21.51 -34.82 -15.55
CA THR A 88 20.55 -35.65 -14.77
C THR A 88 20.70 -35.46 -13.25
N SER A 89 21.92 -35.18 -12.78
CA SER A 89 22.22 -35.01 -11.35
C SER A 89 21.41 -33.85 -10.74
N TYR A 90 21.25 -32.73 -11.47
CA TYR A 90 20.45 -31.58 -11.03
C TYR A 90 18.95 -31.84 -11.04
N SER A 91 18.51 -32.72 -11.96
CA SER A 91 17.10 -33.16 -11.94
C SER A 91 16.80 -34.04 -10.73
N GLY A 92 17.73 -34.93 -10.36
CA GLY A 92 17.63 -35.69 -9.12
C GLY A 92 17.59 -34.82 -7.86
N LYS A 93 18.50 -33.85 -7.76
CA LYS A 93 18.50 -32.86 -6.66
C LYS A 93 17.17 -32.10 -6.59
N SER A 94 16.65 -31.66 -7.74
CA SER A 94 15.35 -30.96 -7.80
C SER A 94 14.20 -31.84 -7.31
N ALA A 95 14.17 -33.12 -7.67
CA ALA A 95 13.15 -34.04 -7.18
C ALA A 95 13.24 -34.23 -5.66
N LEU A 96 14.45 -34.40 -5.10
CA LEU A 96 14.67 -34.48 -3.65
C LEU A 96 14.25 -33.20 -2.92
N ASN A 97 14.58 -32.03 -3.47
CA ASN A 97 14.16 -30.76 -2.92
C ASN A 97 12.63 -30.60 -2.91
N MET A 98 11.96 -31.01 -3.99
CA MET A 98 10.49 -31.00 -4.06
C MET A 98 9.87 -31.96 -3.04
N GLN A 99 10.42 -33.16 -2.88
CA GLN A 99 9.99 -34.11 -1.87
C GLN A 99 10.15 -33.57 -0.45
N SER A 100 11.30 -32.99 -0.15
CA SER A 100 11.53 -32.27 1.13
C SER A 100 10.55 -31.13 1.35
N SER A 101 10.21 -30.39 0.29
CA SER A 101 9.20 -29.36 0.35
C SER A 101 7.81 -29.90 0.73
N MET A 102 7.45 -31.07 0.24
CA MET A 102 6.19 -31.75 0.62
C MET A 102 6.20 -32.20 2.08
N TYR A 103 7.33 -32.66 2.60
CA TYR A 103 7.48 -32.98 4.02
C TYR A 103 7.24 -31.75 4.90
N HIS A 104 7.76 -30.58 4.49
CA HIS A 104 7.50 -29.33 5.20
C HIS A 104 6.02 -28.92 5.24
N LEU A 105 5.19 -29.48 4.34
CA LEU A 105 3.74 -29.26 4.30
C LEU A 105 2.95 -30.37 5.04
N GLY A 106 3.64 -31.33 5.63
CA GLY A 106 3.01 -32.43 6.36
C GLY A 106 2.74 -33.70 5.54
N TYR A 107 3.21 -33.76 4.30
CA TYR A 107 3.03 -34.94 3.42
C TYR A 107 4.27 -35.84 3.50
N TYR A 108 4.47 -36.54 4.61
CA TYR A 108 5.67 -37.33 4.87
C TYR A 108 5.79 -38.60 3.99
N ASN A 109 4.69 -39.04 3.40
CA ASN A 109 4.68 -40.17 2.45
C ASN A 109 4.85 -39.71 0.99
N ALA A 110 5.11 -38.40 0.76
CA ALA A 110 5.26 -37.90 -0.57
C ALA A 110 6.50 -38.48 -1.27
N LYS A 111 6.34 -38.86 -2.54
CA LYS A 111 7.42 -39.33 -3.42
C LYS A 111 7.53 -38.36 -4.60
N ALA A 112 8.76 -38.00 -4.96
CA ALA A 112 9.02 -37.21 -6.14
C ALA A 112 9.92 -37.98 -7.10
N THR A 113 9.46 -38.16 -8.32
CA THR A 113 10.19 -38.81 -9.43
C THR A 113 10.31 -37.85 -10.59
N TYR A 114 11.24 -38.12 -11.48
CA TYR A 114 11.37 -37.33 -12.70
C TYR A 114 11.57 -38.20 -13.91
N THR A 115 11.07 -37.78 -15.04
CA THR A 115 11.28 -38.37 -16.37
C THR A 115 11.75 -37.28 -17.32
N GLN A 116 12.61 -37.65 -18.26
CA GLN A 116 13.10 -36.77 -19.30
C GLN A 116 12.57 -37.20 -20.66
N ASP A 117 12.17 -36.24 -21.44
CA ASP A 117 11.82 -36.37 -22.85
C ASP A 117 12.84 -35.60 -23.69
N THR A 118 13.50 -36.28 -24.61
CA THR A 118 14.58 -35.70 -25.43
C THR A 118 14.25 -35.85 -26.90
N SER A 119 14.06 -34.71 -27.58
CA SER A 119 13.82 -34.63 -29.01
C SER A 119 14.74 -33.57 -29.62
N ASN A 120 15.54 -33.93 -30.65
CA ASN A 120 16.47 -33.02 -31.34
C ASN A 120 17.37 -32.20 -30.39
N LYS A 121 18.02 -32.86 -29.42
CA LYS A 121 18.84 -32.24 -28.36
C LYS A 121 18.08 -31.33 -27.39
N LYS A 122 16.77 -31.18 -27.53
CA LYS A 122 15.91 -30.46 -26.59
C LYS A 122 15.42 -31.39 -25.51
N VAL A 123 15.66 -31.06 -24.25
CA VAL A 123 15.24 -31.85 -23.10
C VAL A 123 14.13 -31.15 -22.36
N THR A 124 13.06 -31.86 -22.09
CA THR A 124 12.00 -31.43 -21.18
C THR A 124 11.95 -32.41 -20.02
N VAL A 125 12.05 -31.88 -18.79
CA VAL A 125 11.97 -32.74 -17.59
C VAL A 125 10.58 -32.60 -16.97
N LYS A 126 9.94 -33.77 -16.75
CA LYS A 126 8.67 -33.86 -16.06
C LYS A 126 8.92 -34.42 -14.65
N TYR A 127 8.60 -33.59 -13.64
CA TYR A 127 8.63 -34.01 -12.24
C TYR A 127 7.23 -34.41 -11.82
N THR A 128 7.10 -35.66 -11.34
CA THR A 128 5.83 -36.19 -10.83
C THR A 128 5.93 -36.35 -9.33
N ILE A 129 5.10 -35.59 -8.60
CA ILE A 129 5.06 -35.59 -7.14
C ILE A 129 3.77 -36.26 -6.70
N THR A 130 3.86 -37.44 -6.12
CA THR A 130 2.74 -38.15 -5.50
C THR A 130 2.68 -37.76 -4.04
N ALA A 131 1.70 -36.95 -3.65
CA ALA A 131 1.62 -36.35 -2.32
C ALA A 131 1.21 -37.35 -1.22
N GLY A 132 0.32 -38.26 -1.52
CA GLY A 132 -0.30 -39.12 -0.50
C GLY A 132 -1.29 -38.36 0.37
N LYS A 133 -1.62 -38.84 1.55
CA LYS A 133 -2.42 -38.15 2.56
C LYS A 133 -1.50 -37.34 3.50
N PRO A 134 -1.96 -36.19 4.02
CA PRO A 134 -1.21 -35.42 5.01
C PRO A 134 -1.18 -36.18 6.35
N THR A 135 -0.08 -36.08 7.08
CA THR A 135 0.01 -36.54 8.45
C THR A 135 -0.64 -35.51 9.37
N LEU A 136 -1.71 -35.91 10.06
CA LEU A 136 -2.48 -35.06 10.94
C LEU A 136 -1.97 -35.12 12.38
N ILE A 137 -2.13 -34.04 13.12
CA ILE A 137 -1.83 -33.95 14.53
C ILE A 137 -2.95 -34.62 15.32
N ASP A 138 -2.65 -35.71 16.01
CA ASP A 138 -3.57 -36.40 16.93
C ASP A 138 -3.65 -35.61 18.26
N THR A 139 -2.51 -35.50 18.94
CA THR A 139 -2.42 -34.78 20.22
C THR A 139 -1.17 -33.92 20.27
N PHE A 140 -1.27 -32.80 21.00
CA PHE A 140 -0.11 -31.96 21.26
C PHE A 140 0.03 -31.68 22.76
N ARG A 141 1.23 -31.89 23.31
CA ARG A 141 1.55 -31.67 24.73
C ARG A 141 2.85 -30.92 24.91
N TYR A 142 2.90 -30.04 25.92
CA TYR A 142 4.15 -29.47 26.43
C TYR A 142 4.73 -30.41 27.51
N ARG A 143 6.02 -30.72 27.41
CA ARG A 143 6.79 -31.50 28.36
C ARG A 143 8.01 -30.70 28.81
N LEU A 144 7.76 -29.55 29.39
CA LEU A 144 8.79 -28.65 29.85
C LEU A 144 9.15 -29.04 31.29
N LYS A 145 10.40 -29.49 31.48
CA LYS A 145 10.86 -30.01 32.78
C LYS A 145 10.82 -28.98 33.91
N LYS A 146 10.92 -27.68 33.57
CA LYS A 146 10.83 -26.57 34.53
C LYS A 146 9.36 -26.20 34.78
N PRO A 147 8.82 -26.34 36.03
CA PRO A 147 7.40 -26.12 36.32
C PRO A 147 6.88 -24.74 35.89
N GLU A 148 7.66 -23.69 36.08
CA GLU A 148 7.29 -22.31 35.71
C GLU A 148 7.09 -22.16 34.20
N LEU A 149 8.02 -22.70 33.39
CA LEU A 149 7.91 -22.67 31.92
C LEU A 149 6.73 -23.50 31.44
N GLN A 150 6.47 -24.64 32.07
CA GLN A 150 5.31 -25.48 31.80
C GLN A 150 4.02 -24.71 32.10
N GLN A 151 3.92 -23.97 33.18
CA GLN A 151 2.77 -23.18 33.57
C GLN A 151 2.51 -22.05 32.54
N ILE A 152 3.57 -21.33 32.13
CA ILE A 152 3.46 -20.26 31.11
C ILE A 152 2.97 -20.84 29.79
N ALA A 153 3.53 -21.98 29.33
CA ALA A 153 3.11 -22.63 28.09
C ALA A 153 1.65 -23.09 28.15
N MET A 154 1.23 -23.66 29.28
CA MET A 154 -0.17 -24.11 29.47
C MET A 154 -1.16 -22.95 29.55
N ALA A 155 -0.79 -21.83 30.20
CA ALA A 155 -1.65 -20.66 30.28
C ALA A 155 -1.96 -20.06 28.90
N SER A 156 -0.97 -20.10 27.98
CA SER A 156 -1.11 -19.60 26.60
C SER A 156 -1.49 -20.67 25.56
N LYS A 157 -1.89 -21.87 25.98
CA LYS A 157 -2.20 -22.99 25.07
C LYS A 157 -3.32 -22.69 24.08
N LYS A 158 -4.29 -21.86 24.44
CA LYS A 158 -5.38 -21.44 23.54
C LYS A 158 -4.89 -20.70 22.30
N GLU A 159 -3.71 -20.09 22.36
CA GLU A 159 -3.08 -19.34 21.28
C GLU A 159 -2.12 -20.20 20.44
N SER A 160 -2.06 -21.51 20.68
CA SER A 160 -1.17 -22.43 19.99
C SER A 160 -1.46 -22.48 18.49
N TYR A 161 -0.39 -22.46 17.68
CA TYR A 161 -0.46 -22.73 16.24
C TYR A 161 -0.56 -24.23 15.90
N ILE A 162 -0.39 -25.10 16.89
CA ILE A 162 -0.52 -26.54 16.73
C ILE A 162 -1.94 -26.97 17.09
N LEU A 163 -2.76 -27.21 16.09
CA LEU A 163 -4.16 -27.57 16.26
C LEU A 163 -4.38 -29.06 15.95
N GLN A 164 -5.22 -29.72 16.71
CA GLN A 164 -5.62 -31.11 16.47
C GLN A 164 -6.31 -31.26 15.12
N ASN A 165 -6.12 -32.40 14.46
CA ASN A 165 -6.67 -32.72 13.13
C ASN A 165 -6.21 -31.79 12.01
N THR A 166 -5.09 -31.07 12.19
CA THR A 166 -4.45 -30.29 11.14
C THR A 166 -3.15 -30.92 10.67
N PRO A 167 -2.69 -30.67 9.44
CA PRO A 167 -1.41 -31.19 8.95
C PRO A 167 -0.21 -30.70 9.78
N VAL A 168 0.75 -31.59 10.03
CA VAL A 168 2.00 -31.24 10.72
C VAL A 168 2.90 -30.46 9.78
N THR A 169 2.86 -29.16 9.82
CA THR A 169 3.66 -28.30 8.94
C THR A 169 4.87 -27.71 9.67
N LYS A 170 6.00 -27.58 8.98
CA LYS A 170 7.19 -26.88 9.51
C LYS A 170 6.86 -25.45 9.96
N VAL A 171 5.97 -24.77 9.22
CA VAL A 171 5.56 -23.40 9.53
C VAL A 171 4.82 -23.33 10.87
N ALA A 172 3.87 -24.23 11.12
CA ALA A 172 3.14 -24.25 12.39
C ALA A 172 4.06 -24.59 13.57
N ILE A 173 4.98 -25.54 13.39
CA ILE A 173 5.97 -25.91 14.41
C ILE A 173 6.87 -24.71 14.76
N LEU A 174 7.43 -24.04 13.75
CA LEU A 174 8.31 -22.87 14.00
C LEU A 174 7.52 -21.69 14.59
N ALA A 175 6.28 -21.49 14.15
CA ALA A 175 5.41 -20.46 14.71
C ALA A 175 5.13 -20.72 16.21
N GLU A 176 4.84 -21.97 16.58
CA GLU A 176 4.62 -22.35 17.97
C GLU A 176 5.87 -22.20 18.85
N ILE A 177 7.02 -22.62 18.33
CA ILE A 177 8.31 -22.47 19.02
C ILE A 177 8.58 -20.98 19.25
N ASN A 178 8.45 -20.12 18.21
CA ASN A 178 8.68 -18.69 18.34
C ASN A 178 7.67 -18.03 19.30
N ARG A 179 6.39 -18.41 19.24
CA ARG A 179 5.37 -17.93 20.17
C ARG A 179 5.73 -18.21 21.62
N LEU A 180 6.22 -19.41 21.90
CA LEU A 180 6.65 -19.77 23.26
C LEU A 180 7.92 -19.06 23.68
N VAL A 181 8.90 -18.91 22.79
CA VAL A 181 10.10 -18.09 23.06
C VAL A 181 9.70 -16.66 23.43
N ASP A 182 8.79 -16.04 22.67
CA ASP A 182 8.30 -14.70 22.99
C ASP A 182 7.54 -14.68 24.33
N SER A 183 6.71 -15.70 24.59
CA SER A 183 6.00 -15.84 25.86
C SER A 183 6.98 -15.99 27.04
N PHE A 184 8.01 -16.81 26.93
CA PHE A 184 9.02 -16.97 27.98
C PHE A 184 9.83 -15.68 28.18
N ARG A 185 10.25 -15.03 27.11
CA ARG A 185 10.97 -13.75 27.19
C ARG A 185 10.11 -12.62 27.79
N ASN A 186 8.81 -12.68 27.62
CA ASN A 186 7.86 -11.75 28.26
C ASN A 186 7.62 -12.09 29.75
N ASN A 187 8.11 -13.23 30.21
CA ASN A 187 8.03 -13.67 31.61
C ASN A 187 9.41 -13.74 32.34
N GLY A 188 10.41 -13.06 31.78
CA GLY A 188 11.72 -12.90 32.43
C GLY A 188 12.86 -13.71 31.84
N TYR A 189 12.62 -14.63 30.95
CA TYR A 189 13.64 -15.54 30.42
C TYR A 189 14.32 -14.95 29.15
N TYR A 190 15.01 -13.81 29.31
CA TYR A 190 15.50 -13.04 28.14
C TYR A 190 16.54 -13.78 27.30
N LYS A 191 17.33 -14.68 27.90
CA LYS A 191 18.32 -15.52 27.20
C LYS A 191 17.70 -16.70 26.46
N PHE A 192 16.42 -17.01 26.70
CA PHE A 192 15.76 -18.17 26.11
C PHE A 192 15.66 -18.03 24.60
N THR A 193 16.04 -19.04 23.84
CA THR A 193 15.98 -19.06 22.38
C THR A 193 15.23 -20.30 21.86
N ALA A 194 15.00 -20.34 20.55
CA ALA A 194 14.39 -21.51 19.90
C ALA A 194 15.25 -22.78 19.98
N ALA A 195 16.56 -22.62 20.19
CA ALA A 195 17.50 -23.75 20.30
C ALA A 195 17.26 -24.61 21.55
N GLU A 196 16.68 -24.04 22.59
CA GLU A 196 16.32 -24.77 23.81
C GLU A 196 15.03 -25.58 23.68
N LEU A 197 14.27 -25.42 22.59
CA LEU A 197 13.03 -26.14 22.35
C LEU A 197 13.18 -27.16 21.23
N ARG A 198 12.65 -28.36 21.45
CA ARG A 198 12.64 -29.43 20.46
C ARG A 198 11.25 -30.04 20.33
N MET A 199 10.70 -30.01 19.12
CA MET A 199 9.48 -30.75 18.82
C MET A 199 9.84 -32.23 18.58
N ARG A 200 9.19 -33.11 19.30
CA ARG A 200 9.26 -34.57 19.07
C ARG A 200 7.92 -35.07 18.59
N GLY A 201 7.95 -35.90 17.58
CA GLY A 201 6.80 -36.67 17.13
C GLY A 201 6.95 -38.08 17.60
N ASP A 202 5.93 -38.58 18.24
CA ASP A 202 5.84 -40.04 18.56
C ASP A 202 5.18 -40.73 17.35
N SER A 203 6.02 -41.14 16.42
CA SER A 203 5.62 -41.98 15.30
C SER A 203 5.71 -43.45 15.74
N THR A 204 5.06 -43.79 16.81
CA THR A 204 5.00 -45.20 17.22
C THR A 204 4.22 -45.99 16.19
N ILE A 205 4.92 -46.43 15.16
CA ILE A 205 4.54 -47.63 14.45
C ILE A 205 5.00 -48.79 15.36
N ALA A 206 4.17 -49.06 16.36
CA ALA A 206 4.42 -50.18 17.27
C ALA A 206 4.78 -51.47 16.51
N ALA A 207 4.24 -51.66 15.31
CA ALA A 207 4.53 -52.76 14.42
C ALA A 207 6.00 -52.85 13.97
N LEU A 208 6.80 -51.78 14.03
CA LEU A 208 8.23 -51.80 13.64
C LEU A 208 9.19 -51.90 14.82
N THR A 209 8.70 -51.72 16.05
CA THR A 209 9.53 -51.71 17.27
C THR A 209 9.22 -52.87 18.22
N THR A 210 8.11 -53.59 18.06
CA THR A 210 7.74 -54.72 18.91
C THR A 210 8.10 -55.98 18.21
N ILE A 211 9.12 -56.65 18.70
CA ILE A 211 9.45 -58.03 18.30
C ILE A 211 8.53 -58.93 19.10
N THR A 212 7.57 -59.58 18.41
CA THR A 212 6.71 -60.61 18.99
C THR A 212 6.78 -61.88 18.16
N ASP A 213 6.85 -63.03 18.83
CA ASP A 213 6.86 -64.34 18.21
C ASP A 213 5.42 -64.89 18.01
N ASP A 214 4.39 -64.14 18.45
CA ASP A 214 2.99 -64.48 18.27
C ASP A 214 2.49 -64.01 16.88
N PRO A 215 2.12 -64.95 15.97
CA PRO A 215 1.64 -64.65 14.62
C PRO A 215 0.36 -63.82 14.61
N PHE A 216 -0.53 -63.95 15.60
CA PHE A 216 -1.78 -63.17 15.67
C PHE A 216 -1.52 -61.71 16.10
N GLU A 217 -0.60 -61.51 17.05
CA GLU A 217 -0.18 -60.17 17.45
C GLU A 217 0.58 -59.48 16.32
N GLN A 218 1.40 -60.20 15.57
CA GLN A 218 2.09 -59.69 14.37
C GLN A 218 1.10 -59.27 13.28
N LEU A 219 0.04 -60.01 13.06
CA LEU A 219 -1.02 -59.67 12.08
C LEU A 219 -1.83 -58.45 12.53
N ARG A 220 -2.12 -58.36 13.84
CA ARG A 220 -2.78 -57.18 14.43
C ARG A 220 -1.94 -55.92 14.28
N LEU A 221 -0.65 -56.00 14.58
CA LEU A 221 0.28 -54.88 14.44
C LEU A 221 0.46 -54.45 12.97
N LEU A 222 0.45 -55.40 12.03
CA LEU A 222 0.48 -55.13 10.58
C LEU A 222 -0.82 -54.45 10.11
N ASN A 223 -1.97 -54.90 10.59
CA ASN A 223 -3.26 -54.25 10.28
C ASN A 223 -3.37 -52.84 10.88
N GLU A 224 -2.90 -52.61 12.10
CA GLU A 224 -2.81 -51.27 12.70
C GLU A 224 -1.85 -50.36 11.93
N ALA A 225 -0.72 -50.89 11.48
CA ALA A 225 0.23 -50.16 10.65
C ALA A 225 -0.36 -49.80 9.28
N GLN A 226 -1.19 -50.69 8.72
CA GLN A 226 -1.85 -50.47 7.44
C GLN A 226 -2.98 -49.42 7.56
N GLN A 227 -3.78 -49.45 8.63
CA GLN A 227 -4.78 -48.47 8.95
C GLN A 227 -4.14 -47.08 9.22
N LYS A 228 -3.01 -47.04 9.92
CA LYS A 228 -2.25 -45.79 10.11
C LYS A 228 -1.63 -45.23 8.82
N ARG A 229 -1.37 -46.09 7.84
CA ARG A 229 -0.89 -45.70 6.51
C ARG A 229 -2.00 -45.00 5.70
N ASP A 230 -3.25 -45.39 5.91
CA ASP A 230 -4.40 -44.79 5.23
C ASP A 230 -4.85 -43.46 5.84
N SER A 231 -4.56 -43.24 7.12
CA SER A 231 -4.83 -41.99 7.83
C SER A 231 -3.71 -41.70 8.83
N PRO A 232 -2.55 -41.22 8.36
CA PRO A 232 -1.37 -41.07 9.19
C PRO A 232 -1.58 -39.95 10.23
N THR A 233 -1.50 -40.32 11.50
CA THR A 233 -1.58 -39.37 12.63
C THR A 233 -0.30 -39.41 13.46
N ILE A 234 0.02 -38.29 14.13
CA ILE A 234 1.21 -38.17 14.97
C ILE A 234 0.88 -37.46 16.28
N LYS A 235 1.42 -37.96 17.39
CA LYS A 235 1.39 -37.29 18.68
C LYS A 235 2.60 -36.40 18.79
N LEU A 236 2.39 -35.12 19.04
CA LEU A 236 3.48 -34.15 19.16
C LEU A 236 3.72 -33.80 20.62
N ALA A 237 4.99 -33.69 20.99
CA ALA A 237 5.43 -33.17 22.27
C ALA A 237 6.51 -32.13 22.06
N LEU A 238 6.39 -31.02 22.77
CA LEU A 238 7.43 -30.00 22.81
C LEU A 238 8.23 -30.13 24.11
N ASP A 239 9.50 -30.46 23.96
CA ASP A 239 10.44 -30.70 25.06
C ASP A 239 11.44 -29.56 25.16
N ILE A 240 11.99 -29.35 26.37
CA ILE A 240 13.20 -28.55 26.57
C ILE A 240 14.42 -29.45 26.42
N ILE A 241 15.38 -29.01 25.62
CA ILE A 241 16.74 -29.54 25.60
C ILE A 241 17.50 -28.90 26.77
N LYS A 242 18.25 -29.70 27.52
CA LYS A 242 19.12 -29.13 28.55
C LYS A 242 20.13 -28.20 27.86
N PRO A 243 20.10 -26.89 28.12
CA PRO A 243 21.07 -25.97 27.51
C PRO A 243 22.46 -26.23 28.07
N GLU A 244 23.49 -25.98 27.26
CA GLU A 244 24.90 -26.01 27.74
C GLU A 244 25.10 -24.92 28.80
N ASP A 245 24.51 -23.74 28.59
CA ASP A 245 24.45 -22.66 29.57
C ASP A 245 23.13 -22.70 30.33
N SER A 246 23.18 -23.10 31.60
CA SER A 246 22.01 -23.20 32.48
C SER A 246 21.35 -21.85 32.74
N THR A 247 22.05 -20.74 32.53
CA THR A 247 21.51 -19.38 32.73
C THR A 247 20.43 -19.03 31.72
N LYS A 248 20.37 -19.70 30.58
CA LYS A 248 19.35 -19.49 29.53
C LYS A 248 17.92 -19.79 29.99
N ILE A 249 17.77 -20.65 31.00
CA ILE A 249 16.46 -20.96 31.58
C ILE A 249 16.22 -20.28 32.94
N ASN A 250 17.03 -19.27 33.28
CA ASN A 250 16.82 -18.48 34.47
C ASN A 250 15.93 -17.28 34.22
N LYS A 251 15.18 -16.90 35.26
CA LYS A 251 14.31 -15.73 35.23
C LYS A 251 15.10 -14.52 35.70
N TYR A 252 14.99 -13.41 35.00
CA TYR A 252 15.75 -12.20 35.28
C TYR A 252 14.86 -11.02 35.65
N TYR A 253 15.34 -10.22 36.58
CA TYR A 253 14.73 -9.00 37.08
C TYR A 253 15.59 -7.79 36.70
N ILE A 254 14.96 -6.68 36.39
CA ILE A 254 15.65 -5.43 36.07
C ILE A 254 16.13 -4.79 37.39
N ASN A 255 17.44 -4.65 37.54
CA ASN A 255 18.02 -3.97 38.71
C ASN A 255 18.06 -2.46 38.46
N LYS A 256 18.94 -1.98 37.61
CA LYS A 256 19.10 -0.56 37.30
C LYS A 256 18.92 -0.30 35.81
N ILE A 257 18.41 0.89 35.46
CA ILE A 257 18.30 1.35 34.10
C ILE A 257 19.13 2.61 33.95
N TYR A 258 20.17 2.52 33.14
CA TYR A 258 21.04 3.64 32.83
C TYR A 258 20.63 4.19 31.45
N ILE A 259 20.53 5.49 31.29
CA ILE A 259 20.21 6.18 30.05
C ILE A 259 21.37 7.11 29.73
N LEU A 260 22.04 6.84 28.61
CA LEU A 260 23.07 7.69 28.02
C LEU A 260 22.41 8.49 26.90
N SER A 261 21.89 9.68 27.22
CA SER A 261 20.97 10.41 26.31
C SER A 261 21.64 11.08 25.12
N ASP A 262 22.95 11.25 25.17
CA ASP A 262 23.82 11.80 24.12
C ASP A 262 25.11 10.97 24.00
N PHE A 263 24.91 9.63 23.98
CA PHE A 263 25.98 8.65 23.85
C PHE A 263 26.90 8.99 22.67
N ARG A 264 28.19 8.87 22.90
CA ARG A 264 29.25 8.97 21.88
C ARG A 264 29.95 7.61 21.78
N PRO A 265 30.36 7.18 20.58
CA PRO A 265 31.03 5.87 20.42
C PRO A 265 32.29 5.70 21.28
N ASP A 266 32.94 6.82 21.61
CA ASP A 266 34.18 6.85 22.43
C ASP A 266 33.90 6.89 23.93
N ASP A 267 32.63 6.94 24.36
CA ASP A 267 32.28 6.95 25.79
C ASP A 267 32.59 5.61 26.41
N VAL A 268 33.45 5.64 27.45
CA VAL A 268 33.71 4.49 28.29
C VAL A 268 32.70 4.51 29.45
N PHE A 269 31.90 3.44 29.59
CA PHE A 269 30.80 3.38 30.58
C PHE A 269 31.30 3.61 32.03
N ILE A 270 32.55 3.31 32.31
CA ILE A 270 33.15 3.37 33.66
C ILE A 270 33.66 4.79 33.97
N ASP A 271 34.11 5.57 32.98
CA ASP A 271 34.58 6.91 33.22
C ASP A 271 33.40 7.91 33.23
N THR A 272 33.08 8.38 34.44
CA THR A 272 31.98 9.32 34.68
C THR A 272 32.43 10.75 34.95
N SER A 273 33.73 11.05 34.84
CA SER A 273 34.32 12.33 35.22
C SER A 273 33.78 13.52 34.46
N PHE A 274 33.34 13.32 33.20
CA PHE A 274 32.81 14.37 32.32
C PHE A 274 31.29 14.27 32.10
N ILE A 275 30.59 13.40 32.84
CA ILE A 275 29.17 13.10 32.58
C ILE A 275 28.32 13.56 33.75
N THR A 276 27.34 14.41 33.49
CA THR A 276 26.34 14.78 34.50
C THR A 276 25.40 13.60 34.76
N GLN A 277 25.28 13.19 36.04
CA GLN A 277 24.38 12.13 36.44
C GLN A 277 23.15 12.66 37.19
N ARG A 278 21.96 12.18 36.80
CA ARG A 278 20.72 12.42 37.55
C ARG A 278 20.02 11.13 37.87
N THR A 279 19.83 10.86 39.15
CA THR A 279 19.07 9.69 39.60
C THR A 279 17.59 10.04 39.75
N THR A 280 16.73 9.25 39.19
CA THR A 280 15.28 9.25 39.38
C THR A 280 14.83 7.94 40.03
N LYS A 281 13.56 7.84 40.43
CA LYS A 281 13.02 6.60 41.03
C LYS A 281 13.20 5.38 40.10
N ASN A 282 13.15 5.55 38.77
CA ASN A 282 13.08 4.44 37.82
C ASN A 282 14.33 4.28 36.94
N PHE A 283 15.19 5.30 36.83
CA PHE A 283 16.40 5.25 36.01
C PHE A 283 17.44 6.27 36.42
N ILE A 284 18.65 6.02 36.00
CA ILE A 284 19.81 6.89 36.18
C ILE A 284 20.12 7.51 34.82
N LEU A 285 19.92 8.82 34.67
CA LEU A 285 20.18 9.55 33.43
C LEU A 285 21.59 10.12 33.44
N ARG A 286 22.39 9.81 32.43
CA ARG A 286 23.76 10.29 32.22
C ARG A 286 23.82 11.06 30.88
N TYR A 287 24.46 12.21 30.88
CA TYR A 287 24.59 13.06 29.70
C TYR A 287 25.76 14.04 29.80
N HIS A 288 26.36 14.38 28.64
CA HIS A 288 27.28 15.51 28.49
C HIS A 288 26.48 16.80 28.32
N GLU A 289 25.50 16.79 27.38
CA GLU A 289 24.56 17.85 27.17
C GLU A 289 23.12 17.38 27.32
N ARG A 290 22.31 18.18 27.99
CA ARG A 290 20.90 17.83 28.17
C ARG A 290 20.12 18.03 26.88
N LEU A 291 19.83 16.96 26.16
CA LEU A 291 19.06 16.99 24.91
C LEU A 291 17.55 17.05 25.15
N LEU A 292 17.02 16.35 26.14
CA LEU A 292 15.59 16.29 26.43
C LEU A 292 15.26 16.57 27.89
N ARG A 293 13.98 16.90 28.12
CA ARG A 293 13.43 16.99 29.47
C ARG A 293 13.23 15.58 30.07
N ASN A 294 13.48 15.43 31.37
CA ASN A 294 13.44 14.12 32.05
C ASN A 294 12.07 13.44 31.98
N ASN A 295 10.97 14.19 31.94
CA ASN A 295 9.62 13.66 31.84
C ASN A 295 9.35 12.90 30.52
N LEU A 296 10.10 13.20 29.46
CA LEU A 296 9.99 12.46 28.22
C LEU A 296 10.58 11.06 28.33
N PHE A 297 11.69 10.89 29.04
CA PHE A 297 12.23 9.56 29.31
C PHE A 297 11.25 8.74 30.16
N SER A 298 10.71 9.31 31.25
CA SER A 298 9.73 8.62 32.10
C SER A 298 8.46 8.17 31.39
N ARG A 299 8.05 8.89 30.33
CA ARG A 299 6.84 8.55 29.53
C ARG A 299 7.12 7.52 28.45
N ASN A 300 8.34 7.49 27.90
CA ASN A 300 8.66 6.66 26.75
C ASN A 300 9.40 5.38 27.10
N ILE A 301 10.04 5.31 28.27
CA ILE A 301 10.64 4.11 28.81
C ILE A 301 9.60 3.39 29.66
N THR A 302 9.19 2.22 29.21
CA THR A 302 8.11 1.45 29.84
C THR A 302 8.64 0.42 30.84
N MET A 303 9.93 0.06 30.75
CA MET A 303 10.63 -0.81 31.70
C MET A 303 10.91 -0.06 33.00
N ARG A 304 10.87 -0.76 34.13
CA ARG A 304 11.11 -0.20 35.47
C ARG A 304 12.08 -1.06 36.29
N SER A 305 12.86 -0.43 37.12
CA SER A 305 13.68 -1.13 38.11
C SER A 305 12.79 -1.94 39.07
N GLY A 306 13.18 -3.17 39.39
CA GLY A 306 12.42 -4.14 40.17
C GLY A 306 11.45 -5.03 39.40
N ASP A 307 11.09 -4.67 38.17
CA ASP A 307 10.19 -5.48 37.35
C ASP A 307 10.90 -6.70 36.76
N VAL A 308 10.10 -7.74 36.47
CA VAL A 308 10.56 -8.86 35.64
C VAL A 308 10.84 -8.36 34.23
N TYR A 309 11.90 -8.82 33.59
CA TYR A 309 12.20 -8.50 32.20
C TYR A 309 11.04 -8.93 31.28
N LYS A 310 10.64 -8.03 30.37
CA LYS A 310 9.62 -8.29 29.35
C LYS A 310 10.11 -7.81 27.99
N GLN A 311 10.21 -8.72 27.04
CA GLN A 311 10.66 -8.38 25.69
C GLN A 311 9.71 -7.40 24.97
N GLU A 312 8.42 -7.49 25.24
CA GLU A 312 7.44 -6.55 24.70
C GLU A 312 7.71 -5.11 25.17
N GLU A 313 8.02 -4.92 26.46
CA GLU A 313 8.35 -3.58 27.02
C GLU A 313 9.71 -3.07 26.52
N TYR A 314 10.64 -3.98 26.24
CA TYR A 314 11.92 -3.65 25.60
C TYR A 314 11.69 -3.06 24.20
N PHE A 315 10.95 -3.76 23.32
CA PHE A 315 10.64 -3.25 21.99
C PHE A 315 9.74 -2.02 22.01
N LYS A 316 8.81 -1.94 22.94
CA LYS A 316 7.95 -0.77 23.13
C LYS A 316 8.76 0.46 23.52
N THR A 317 9.75 0.30 24.38
CA THR A 317 10.69 1.38 24.74
C THR A 317 11.48 1.85 23.52
N ILE A 318 12.08 0.94 22.74
CA ILE A 318 12.79 1.30 21.51
C ILE A 318 11.85 2.06 20.53
N ASN A 319 10.67 1.53 20.28
CA ASN A 319 9.70 2.14 19.36
C ASN A 319 9.25 3.54 19.83
N ASN A 320 9.02 3.71 21.14
CA ASN A 320 8.64 4.99 21.71
C ASN A 320 9.76 6.03 21.57
N LEU A 321 11.00 5.64 21.88
CA LEU A 321 12.16 6.51 21.75
C LEU A 321 12.46 6.85 20.29
N THR A 322 12.40 5.87 19.38
CA THR A 322 12.60 6.07 17.93
C THR A 322 11.61 7.10 17.37
N ARG A 323 10.35 7.04 17.80
CA ARG A 323 9.31 7.97 17.36
C ARG A 323 9.60 9.43 17.70
N LEU A 324 10.39 9.70 18.75
CA LEU A 324 10.78 11.07 19.09
C LEU A 324 11.68 11.72 18.04
N GLY A 325 12.36 10.92 17.19
CA GLY A 325 13.14 11.41 16.05
C GLY A 325 14.39 12.23 16.40
N VAL A 326 14.77 12.24 17.68
CA VAL A 326 15.91 13.01 18.19
C VAL A 326 17.22 12.21 18.10
N TRP A 327 17.12 10.90 18.04
CA TRP A 327 18.29 10.02 17.97
C TRP A 327 18.43 9.38 16.60
N GLN A 328 19.67 9.16 16.19
CA GLN A 328 20.05 8.45 14.99
C GLN A 328 20.01 6.94 15.21
N SER A 329 20.45 6.50 16.38
CA SER A 329 20.48 5.09 16.78
C SER A 329 20.09 4.97 18.25
N ILE A 330 19.40 3.88 18.57
CA ILE A 330 18.97 3.49 19.90
C ILE A 330 19.42 2.04 20.11
N ASN A 331 20.27 1.84 21.09
CA ASN A 331 20.72 0.52 21.49
C ASN A 331 20.39 0.29 22.98
N ILE A 332 19.88 -0.88 23.33
CA ILE A 332 19.66 -1.27 24.72
C ILE A 332 20.53 -2.50 24.99
N ARG A 333 21.59 -2.27 25.70
CA ARG A 333 22.50 -3.33 26.12
C ARG A 333 22.07 -3.89 27.49
N ILE A 334 21.97 -5.20 27.57
CA ILE A 334 21.64 -5.93 28.80
C ILE A 334 22.94 -6.43 29.40
N VAL A 335 23.19 -6.07 30.65
CA VAL A 335 24.40 -6.45 31.42
C VAL A 335 23.95 -7.21 32.67
N GLU A 336 24.46 -8.41 32.87
CA GLU A 336 24.18 -9.19 34.07
C GLU A 336 24.91 -8.59 35.25
N ASN A 337 24.20 -8.54 36.36
CA ASN A 337 24.82 -8.09 37.63
C ASN A 337 25.79 -9.20 38.13
N ARG A 338 26.99 -8.79 38.56
CA ARG A 338 28.00 -9.72 39.07
C ARG A 338 27.68 -10.25 40.46
N ASP A 339 26.99 -9.44 41.26
CA ASP A 339 26.73 -9.74 42.68
C ASP A 339 25.41 -10.53 42.82
N GLU A 340 24.45 -10.37 41.91
CA GLU A 340 23.13 -11.00 41.97
C GLU A 340 22.82 -11.65 40.61
N ALA A 341 22.91 -12.98 40.56
CA ALA A 341 22.86 -13.77 39.32
C ALA A 341 21.50 -13.74 38.57
N ASP A 342 20.42 -13.28 39.22
CA ASP A 342 19.09 -13.15 38.66
C ASP A 342 18.72 -11.72 38.24
N LYS A 343 19.66 -10.76 38.39
CA LYS A 343 19.46 -9.36 38.10
C LYS A 343 20.26 -8.90 36.89
N ILE A 344 19.62 -8.02 36.09
CA ILE A 344 20.21 -7.40 34.91
C ILE A 344 20.13 -5.88 35.01
N ASP A 345 21.16 -5.22 34.55
CA ASP A 345 21.20 -3.79 34.35
C ASP A 345 20.92 -3.49 32.84
N LEU A 346 20.09 -2.51 32.57
CA LEU A 346 19.80 -2.05 31.22
C LEU A 346 20.55 -0.75 30.95
N ILE A 347 21.35 -0.73 29.88
CA ILE A 347 22.09 0.44 29.45
C ILE A 347 21.48 0.89 28.11
N ILE A 348 20.75 2.00 28.14
CA ILE A 348 20.09 2.59 26.97
C ILE A 348 21.04 3.63 26.38
N GLU A 349 21.68 3.28 25.27
CA GLU A 349 22.65 4.10 24.54
C GLU A 349 21.91 4.82 23.41
N LEU A 350 21.87 6.15 23.46
CA LEU A 350 21.10 7.00 22.54
C LEU A 350 22.05 7.92 21.78
N LEU A 351 22.36 7.56 20.53
CA LEU A 351 23.22 8.35 19.64
C LEU A 351 22.41 9.52 19.04
N PRO A 352 22.79 10.79 19.32
CA PRO A 352 22.03 11.96 18.84
C PRO A 352 21.98 12.06 17.31
N ALA A 353 20.83 12.41 16.77
CA ALA A 353 20.69 12.84 15.37
C ALA A 353 21.02 14.32 15.24
N LYS A 354 21.38 14.76 14.02
CA LYS A 354 21.54 16.18 13.72
C LYS A 354 20.22 16.93 14.02
N LYS A 355 20.31 17.98 14.83
CA LYS A 355 19.15 18.77 15.26
C LYS A 355 18.48 19.50 14.11
N PHE A 356 19.26 20.00 13.16
CA PHE A 356 18.80 20.73 11.99
C PHE A 356 19.02 19.89 10.73
N ILE A 357 18.01 19.87 9.87
CA ILE A 357 18.08 19.32 8.52
C ILE A 357 17.70 20.45 7.57
N PHE A 358 18.53 20.66 6.55
CA PHE A 358 18.28 21.58 5.48
C PHE A 358 18.20 20.81 4.17
N GLU A 359 17.10 21.01 3.43
CA GLU A 359 16.85 20.36 2.17
C GLU A 359 16.48 21.39 1.11
N ASN A 360 17.10 21.28 -0.08
CA ASN A 360 16.77 22.09 -1.24
C ASN A 360 16.31 21.19 -2.36
N SER A 361 15.31 21.61 -3.10
CA SER A 361 14.93 20.96 -4.34
C SER A 361 14.54 21.95 -5.41
N LEU A 362 14.96 21.68 -6.65
CA LEU A 362 14.48 22.34 -7.85
C LEU A 362 13.48 21.40 -8.52
N GLU A 363 12.33 21.93 -8.88
CA GLU A 363 11.26 21.19 -9.51
C GLU A 363 10.95 21.83 -10.87
N VAL A 364 10.92 21.01 -11.88
CA VAL A 364 10.48 21.36 -13.23
C VAL A 364 9.18 20.64 -13.50
N SER A 365 8.14 21.37 -13.88
CA SER A 365 6.85 20.83 -14.19
C SER A 365 6.39 21.23 -15.58
N TYR A 366 5.64 20.35 -16.24
CA TYR A 366 4.97 20.67 -17.48
C TYR A 366 3.49 20.36 -17.32
N SER A 367 2.65 21.38 -17.44
CA SER A 367 1.22 21.25 -17.40
C SER A 367 0.65 21.35 -18.81
N SER A 368 0.09 20.26 -19.32
CA SER A 368 -0.64 20.23 -20.57
C SER A 368 -2.13 20.15 -20.27
N THR A 369 -2.80 21.28 -20.36
CA THR A 369 -4.27 21.32 -20.31
C THR A 369 -4.82 21.17 -21.72
N SER A 370 -5.24 19.96 -22.06
CA SER A 370 -5.98 19.76 -23.30
C SER A 370 -7.31 20.50 -23.20
N ASN A 371 -7.51 21.55 -23.97
CA ASN A 371 -8.76 22.24 -24.24
C ASN A 371 -9.38 23.15 -23.18
N THR A 372 -8.73 23.45 -22.08
CA THR A 372 -9.26 24.41 -21.14
C THR A 372 -8.52 25.75 -21.25
N THR A 373 -9.18 26.68 -21.88
CA THR A 373 -8.88 28.11 -21.89
C THR A 373 -7.42 28.50 -22.08
N ALA A 374 -7.11 28.87 -23.31
CA ALA A 374 -5.95 29.71 -23.59
C ALA A 374 -5.87 30.95 -22.69
N ALA A 375 -7.00 31.43 -22.16
CA ALA A 375 -7.08 32.58 -21.24
C ALA A 375 -6.65 32.28 -19.80
N LEU A 376 -6.72 31.01 -19.30
CA LEU A 376 -6.30 30.64 -17.95
C LEU A 376 -5.01 29.81 -17.91
N GLY A 377 -4.33 29.69 -19.02
CA GLY A 377 -3.06 28.97 -19.13
C GLY A 377 -3.18 27.71 -20.00
N GLY A 378 -2.59 27.77 -21.18
CA GLY A 378 -2.37 26.64 -22.06
C GLY A 378 -1.27 25.71 -21.51
N ASN A 379 -0.44 25.18 -22.38
CA ASN A 379 0.74 24.40 -22.01
C ASN A 379 1.73 25.29 -21.25
N LEU A 380 1.80 25.12 -19.94
CA LEU A 380 2.68 25.91 -19.07
C LEU A 380 3.88 25.08 -18.65
N PHE A 381 5.04 25.71 -18.71
CA PHE A 381 6.28 25.17 -18.17
C PHE A 381 6.54 25.83 -16.81
N GLY A 382 6.52 25.04 -15.76
CA GLY A 382 6.75 25.52 -14.41
C GLY A 382 8.16 25.23 -13.93
N LEU A 383 8.76 26.23 -13.28
CA LEU A 383 10.02 26.10 -12.56
C LEU A 383 9.80 26.55 -11.13
N SER A 384 10.15 25.75 -10.15
CA SER A 384 10.08 26.12 -8.75
C SER A 384 11.27 25.66 -7.94
N ALA A 385 11.61 26.45 -6.93
CA ALA A 385 12.61 26.13 -5.91
C ALA A 385 11.92 25.98 -4.55
N ASN A 386 12.28 24.92 -3.84
CA ASN A 386 11.78 24.65 -2.49
C ASN A 386 12.97 24.62 -1.52
N PHE A 387 12.82 25.33 -0.41
CA PHE A 387 13.78 25.36 0.69
C PHE A 387 13.09 24.85 1.94
N SER A 388 13.65 23.83 2.57
CA SER A 388 13.09 23.26 3.79
C SER A 388 14.13 23.27 4.91
N LEU A 389 13.75 23.84 6.04
CA LEU A 389 14.54 23.83 7.27
C LEU A 389 13.75 23.11 8.36
N LYS A 390 14.26 21.99 8.85
CA LYS A 390 13.66 21.21 9.92
C LYS A 390 14.49 21.26 11.19
N ASN A 391 13.88 21.71 12.29
CA ASN A 391 14.42 21.55 13.64
C ASN A 391 13.69 20.39 14.32
N LYS A 392 14.43 19.36 14.74
CA LYS A 392 13.86 18.14 15.33
C LYS A 392 13.57 18.22 16.84
N ASN A 393 14.05 19.25 17.51
CA ASN A 393 13.99 19.28 18.98
C ASN A 393 13.87 20.70 19.54
N ILE A 394 12.66 21.26 19.42
CA ILE A 394 12.36 22.57 19.99
C ILE A 394 12.11 22.43 21.51
N GLY A 395 12.70 23.31 22.29
CA GLY A 395 12.48 23.40 23.74
C GLY A 395 12.90 22.17 24.52
N LYS A 396 13.76 21.31 23.94
CA LYS A 396 14.15 20.01 24.52
C LYS A 396 12.96 19.07 24.80
N GLN A 397 11.93 19.12 23.93
CA GLN A 397 10.68 18.37 24.06
C GLN A 397 10.42 17.38 22.90
N ALA A 398 11.43 17.17 22.05
CA ALA A 398 11.29 16.39 20.81
C ALA A 398 10.18 16.93 19.88
N ILE A 399 9.85 18.20 20.00
CA ILE A 399 8.94 18.88 19.08
C ILE A 399 9.71 19.15 17.80
N SER A 400 9.23 18.67 16.67
CA SER A 400 9.80 18.98 15.37
C SER A 400 9.03 20.11 14.70
N MET A 401 9.77 21.04 14.10
CA MET A 401 9.22 22.15 13.35
C MET A 401 9.92 22.22 12.00
N THR A 402 9.12 22.22 10.94
CA THR A 402 9.63 22.29 9.57
C THR A 402 9.10 23.54 8.91
N HIS A 403 10.00 24.38 8.44
CA HIS A 403 9.71 25.57 7.65
C HIS A 403 9.99 25.24 6.20
N ASN A 404 9.01 25.42 5.31
CA ASN A 404 9.20 25.28 3.87
C ASN A 404 8.86 26.61 3.19
N LEU A 405 9.76 27.05 2.35
CA LEU A 405 9.58 28.19 1.46
C LEU A 405 9.63 27.69 0.03
N ARG A 406 8.59 27.97 -0.74
CA ARG A 406 8.52 27.64 -2.16
C ARG A 406 8.37 28.91 -2.96
N ALA A 407 9.19 29.08 -3.98
CA ALA A 407 9.07 30.11 -4.99
C ALA A 407 8.97 29.46 -6.37
N GLY A 408 8.01 29.87 -7.18
CA GLY A 408 7.78 29.27 -8.49
C GLY A 408 7.34 30.29 -9.53
N VAL A 409 7.62 29.96 -10.80
CA VAL A 409 7.16 30.71 -11.96
C VAL A 409 6.61 29.74 -12.99
N GLU A 410 5.54 30.12 -13.66
CA GLU A 410 5.03 29.44 -14.83
C GLU A 410 5.30 30.26 -16.08
N LEU A 411 5.88 29.64 -17.08
CA LEU A 411 6.25 30.24 -18.35
C LEU A 411 5.26 29.81 -19.44
N ASN A 412 4.87 30.75 -20.27
CA ASN A 412 3.99 30.49 -21.40
C ASN A 412 4.83 30.03 -22.61
N ASN A 413 4.47 28.89 -23.18
CA ASN A 413 5.13 28.39 -24.39
C ASN A 413 4.54 29.01 -25.66
N GLY A 414 4.62 30.28 -25.75
CA GLY A 414 4.64 31.23 -26.87
C GLY A 414 3.78 31.06 -28.12
N SER A 415 2.87 30.09 -28.23
CA SER A 415 2.25 29.83 -29.56
C SER A 415 0.84 30.38 -29.78
N ARG A 416 0.15 30.95 -28.79
CA ARG A 416 -1.28 31.27 -28.97
C ARG A 416 -1.87 32.46 -28.23
N THR A 417 -1.07 33.22 -27.49
CA THR A 417 -1.59 34.47 -26.88
C THR A 417 -0.79 35.66 -27.37
N ASN A 418 -1.50 36.72 -27.80
CA ASN A 418 -0.88 38.01 -28.18
C ASN A 418 -0.21 38.74 -27.02
N SER A 419 0.11 38.05 -25.91
CA SER A 419 0.86 38.62 -24.79
C SER A 419 2.34 38.35 -24.93
N ASN A 420 3.14 39.36 -25.10
CA ASN A 420 4.61 39.34 -25.14
C ASN A 420 5.26 38.91 -23.80
N ASN A 421 4.48 38.50 -22.79
CA ASN A 421 5.00 38.17 -21.49
C ASN A 421 5.38 36.68 -21.42
N LEU A 422 6.65 36.40 -21.25
CA LEU A 422 7.20 35.06 -21.03
C LEU A 422 6.66 34.42 -19.74
N ILE A 423 6.52 35.20 -18.67
CA ILE A 423 6.01 34.74 -17.37
C ILE A 423 4.49 34.83 -17.37
N PHE A 424 3.82 33.74 -17.10
CA PHE A 424 2.37 33.65 -16.97
C PHE A 424 1.90 33.81 -15.51
N SER A 425 2.56 33.13 -14.60
CA SER A 425 2.26 33.26 -13.17
C SER A 425 3.52 33.19 -12.30
N ASN A 426 3.46 33.79 -11.13
CA ASN A 426 4.44 33.62 -10.08
C ASN A 426 3.75 33.21 -8.77
N GLU A 427 4.44 32.35 -8.03
CA GLU A 427 3.98 31.78 -6.78
C GLU A 427 5.04 31.95 -5.70
N LEU A 428 4.60 32.35 -4.51
CA LEU A 428 5.40 32.33 -3.29
C LEU A 428 4.56 31.72 -2.19
N SER A 429 5.06 30.68 -1.55
CA SER A 429 4.37 30.08 -0.41
C SER A 429 5.33 29.73 0.71
N TYR A 430 4.85 29.91 1.93
CA TYR A 430 5.53 29.52 3.15
C TYR A 430 4.62 28.62 3.95
N THR A 431 5.17 27.48 4.39
CA THR A 431 4.44 26.56 5.27
C THR A 431 5.28 26.20 6.49
N ASN A 432 4.63 26.15 7.63
CA ASN A 432 5.19 25.73 8.89
C ASN A 432 4.44 24.50 9.40
N ASN A 433 5.18 23.43 9.68
CA ASN A 433 4.61 22.19 10.20
C ASN A 433 5.27 21.85 11.53
N VAL A 434 4.49 21.94 12.62
CA VAL A 434 4.90 21.58 13.98
C VAL A 434 4.30 20.23 14.35
N VAL A 435 5.15 19.29 14.73
CA VAL A 435 4.73 17.96 15.21
C VAL A 435 5.17 17.78 16.66
N ILE A 436 4.21 17.47 17.52
CA ILE A 436 4.38 17.27 18.95
C ILE A 436 4.15 15.76 19.22
N PRO A 437 5.14 14.99 19.71
CA PRO A 437 5.04 13.53 19.86
C PRO A 437 4.19 13.12 21.07
N ILE A 438 3.17 13.89 21.39
CA ILE A 438 2.25 13.67 22.52
C ILE A 438 0.83 13.93 22.08
N ILE A 439 -0.09 13.07 22.49
CA ILE A 439 -1.53 13.25 22.38
C ILE A 439 -2.13 13.35 23.79
N PRO A 440 -3.14 14.21 24.01
CA PRO A 440 -3.86 14.24 25.28
C PRO A 440 -4.48 12.89 25.62
N GLN A 441 -4.38 12.48 26.91
CA GLN A 441 -4.84 11.15 27.34
C GLN A 441 -6.33 10.88 27.07
N LYS A 442 -7.17 11.92 27.14
CA LYS A 442 -8.60 11.81 26.83
C LYS A 442 -8.81 11.36 25.36
N ILE A 443 -8.02 11.91 24.44
CA ILE A 443 -8.06 11.59 23.01
C ILE A 443 -7.54 10.16 22.76
N ILE A 444 -6.46 9.76 23.44
CA ILE A 444 -5.94 8.38 23.36
C ILE A 444 -7.01 7.36 23.78
N LYS A 445 -7.70 7.61 24.90
CA LYS A 445 -8.78 6.72 25.39
C LYS A 445 -9.96 6.67 24.44
N LEU A 446 -10.43 7.82 23.94
CA LEU A 446 -11.58 7.94 23.05
C LEU A 446 -11.39 7.14 21.76
N PHE A 447 -10.24 7.28 21.10
CA PHE A 447 -9.94 6.64 19.81
C PHE A 447 -9.12 5.36 19.95
N LYS A 448 -8.80 4.94 21.17
CA LYS A 448 -8.00 3.73 21.47
C LYS A 448 -6.66 3.73 20.72
N TYR A 449 -6.01 4.90 20.64
CA TYR A 449 -4.70 5.00 19.99
C TYR A 449 -3.65 4.16 20.71
N LYS A 450 -2.88 3.41 19.92
CA LYS A 450 -1.65 2.74 20.36
C LYS A 450 -0.48 3.73 20.34
N THR A 451 -0.39 4.52 19.27
CA THR A 451 0.63 5.54 19.05
C THR A 451 0.03 6.73 18.34
N GLY A 452 0.57 7.91 18.54
CA GLY A 452 0.12 9.09 17.82
C GLY A 452 0.86 10.37 18.21
N GLU A 453 0.52 11.46 17.51
CA GLU A 453 1.13 12.77 17.64
C GLU A 453 0.09 13.87 17.44
N SER A 454 0.36 15.03 18.00
CA SER A 454 -0.38 16.26 17.73
C SER A 454 0.35 17.08 16.67
N PHE A 455 -0.37 17.82 15.85
CA PHE A 455 0.24 18.66 14.82
C PHE A 455 -0.43 20.03 14.72
N ILE A 456 0.36 21.00 14.24
CA ILE A 456 -0.08 22.34 13.85
C ILE A 456 0.56 22.61 12.48
N ASN A 457 -0.27 22.84 11.47
CA ASN A 457 0.17 23.16 10.12
C ASN A 457 -0.38 24.54 9.76
N SER A 458 0.52 25.50 9.55
CA SER A 458 0.20 26.87 9.16
C SER A 458 0.80 27.13 7.79
N GLY A 459 0.05 27.77 6.90
CA GLY A 459 0.54 28.11 5.56
C GLY A 459 0.03 29.43 5.07
N VAL A 460 0.89 30.17 4.37
CA VAL A 460 0.56 31.43 3.67
C VAL A 460 1.04 31.26 2.24
N GLY A 461 0.18 31.62 1.29
CA GLY A 461 0.49 31.54 -0.13
C GLY A 461 0.10 32.83 -0.86
N TYR A 462 0.89 33.17 -1.84
CA TYR A 462 0.64 34.23 -2.80
C TYR A 462 0.81 33.64 -4.21
N ASN A 463 -0.20 33.78 -5.03
CA ASN A 463 -0.18 33.41 -6.44
C ASN A 463 -0.68 34.58 -7.27
N ASN A 464 0.14 35.05 -8.17
CA ASN A 464 -0.21 36.12 -9.08
C ASN A 464 -0.21 35.61 -10.51
N ARG A 465 -1.37 35.60 -11.15
CA ARG A 465 -1.52 35.36 -12.59
C ARG A 465 -1.53 36.68 -13.31
N LEU A 466 -0.40 36.97 -13.96
CA LEU A 466 -0.17 38.26 -14.61
C LEU A 466 -1.31 38.58 -15.59
N ASN A 467 -1.78 39.83 -15.52
CA ASN A 467 -2.88 40.37 -16.30
C ASN A 467 -4.26 39.71 -16.08
N LEU A 468 -4.39 38.86 -15.05
CA LEU A 468 -5.67 38.23 -14.69
C LEU A 468 -6.08 38.58 -13.27
N PHE A 469 -5.41 38.05 -12.25
CA PHE A 469 -5.75 38.23 -10.85
C PHE A 469 -4.60 37.88 -9.91
N SER A 470 -4.73 38.29 -8.67
CA SER A 470 -3.88 37.86 -7.55
C SER A 470 -4.70 37.14 -6.50
N LEU A 471 -4.15 36.05 -5.97
CA LEU A 471 -4.74 35.22 -4.94
C LEU A 471 -3.82 35.09 -3.73
N GLN A 472 -4.32 35.44 -2.56
CA GLN A 472 -3.67 35.15 -1.27
C GLN A 472 -4.41 34.00 -0.59
N SER A 473 -3.65 33.11 0.03
CA SER A 473 -4.19 31.98 0.80
C SER A 473 -3.57 31.92 2.19
N LEU A 474 -4.40 31.60 3.16
CA LEU A 474 -4.00 31.29 4.53
C LEU A 474 -4.65 29.97 4.91
N ASN A 475 -3.87 29.03 5.41
CA ASN A 475 -4.40 27.79 5.95
C ASN A 475 -3.86 27.54 7.36
N GLU A 476 -4.71 27.00 8.23
CA GLU A 476 -4.37 26.65 9.59
C GLU A 476 -5.06 25.32 9.96
N ASN A 477 -4.27 24.34 10.35
CA ASN A 477 -4.75 23.03 10.73
C ASN A 477 -4.14 22.61 12.06
N VAL A 478 -4.98 22.34 13.06
CA VAL A 478 -4.55 21.84 14.37
C VAL A 478 -5.27 20.53 14.66
N GLY A 479 -4.51 19.52 15.05
CA GLY A 479 -5.14 18.21 15.24
C GLY A 479 -4.25 17.15 15.82
N PHE A 480 -4.78 15.92 15.72
CA PHE A 480 -4.17 14.71 16.23
C PHE A 480 -4.19 13.63 15.13
N THR A 481 -3.09 12.90 14.99
CA THR A 481 -3.04 11.71 14.15
C THR A 481 -2.49 10.54 14.93
N GLY A 482 -3.03 9.37 14.72
CA GLY A 482 -2.56 8.19 15.42
C GLY A 482 -2.98 6.88 14.78
N ILE A 483 -2.36 5.81 15.26
CA ILE A 483 -2.67 4.44 14.87
C ILE A 483 -3.35 3.76 16.07
N THR A 484 -4.49 3.14 15.82
CA THR A 484 -5.26 2.41 16.85
C THR A 484 -4.63 1.03 17.11
N LYS A 485 -5.12 0.33 18.14
CA LYS A 485 -4.69 -1.06 18.44
C LYS A 485 -4.99 -2.06 17.31
N LYS A 486 -5.90 -1.72 16.38
CA LYS A 486 -6.24 -2.52 15.19
C LYS A 486 -5.51 -2.06 13.92
N ASP A 487 -4.44 -1.27 14.06
CA ASP A 487 -3.64 -0.69 12.98
C ASP A 487 -4.43 0.21 12.01
N HIS A 488 -5.52 0.83 12.48
CA HIS A 488 -6.24 1.84 11.71
C HIS A 488 -5.65 3.22 11.99
N ARG A 489 -5.46 4.03 10.95
CA ARG A 489 -5.03 5.43 11.08
C ARG A 489 -6.25 6.33 11.21
N ILE A 490 -6.27 7.14 12.25
CA ILE A 490 -7.30 8.17 12.45
C ILE A 490 -6.59 9.53 12.60
N THR A 491 -7.03 10.50 11.81
CA THR A 491 -6.57 11.88 11.90
C THR A 491 -7.78 12.77 12.15
N ILE A 492 -7.71 13.59 13.21
CA ILE A 492 -8.73 14.54 13.59
C ILE A 492 -8.13 15.91 13.52
N ARG A 493 -8.70 16.80 12.72
CA ARG A 493 -8.42 18.22 12.75
C ARG A 493 -9.49 18.88 13.59
N VAL A 494 -9.12 19.34 14.76
CA VAL A 494 -10.04 20.10 15.66
C VAL A 494 -10.23 21.52 15.19
N LEU A 495 -9.23 22.04 14.46
CA LEU A 495 -9.31 23.28 13.71
C LEU A 495 -8.84 22.97 12.29
N ASN A 496 -9.68 23.31 11.31
CA ASN A 496 -9.39 23.20 9.89
C ASN A 496 -9.92 24.48 9.24
N ALA A 497 -9.01 25.42 9.00
CA ALA A 497 -9.35 26.74 8.48
C ALA A 497 -8.59 27.04 7.20
N ASP A 498 -9.31 27.46 6.16
CA ASP A 498 -8.77 27.91 4.89
C ASP A 498 -9.40 29.25 4.51
N PHE A 499 -8.57 30.25 4.26
CA PHE A 499 -8.97 31.56 3.75
C PHE A 499 -8.30 31.82 2.41
N SER A 500 -9.10 32.19 1.43
CA SER A 500 -8.66 32.51 0.08
C SER A 500 -9.19 33.88 -0.29
N TYR A 501 -8.30 34.82 -0.57
CA TYR A 501 -8.62 36.21 -0.89
C TYR A 501 -8.19 36.56 -2.32
N LEU A 502 -9.18 36.83 -3.16
CA LEU A 502 -9.00 37.15 -4.57
C LEU A 502 -9.06 38.67 -4.76
N TYR A 503 -8.03 39.26 -5.37
CA TYR A 503 -7.95 40.67 -5.62
C TYR A 503 -7.19 40.97 -6.92
N ASN A 504 -7.07 42.30 -7.28
CA ASN A 504 -6.45 42.74 -8.53
C ASN A 504 -7.02 42.08 -9.80
N GLN A 505 -8.34 41.93 -9.85
CA GLN A 505 -9.02 41.33 -11.00
C GLN A 505 -8.99 42.29 -12.20
N SER A 506 -8.39 41.87 -13.29
CA SER A 506 -8.37 42.63 -14.55
C SER A 506 -9.75 42.68 -15.20
N GLN A 507 -9.99 43.63 -16.08
CA GLN A 507 -11.23 43.71 -16.84
C GLN A 507 -11.44 42.45 -17.71
N THR A 508 -10.38 41.94 -18.34
CA THR A 508 -10.40 40.72 -19.11
C THR A 508 -10.86 39.51 -18.28
N PHE A 509 -10.38 39.42 -17.03
CA PHE A 509 -10.77 38.38 -16.12
C PHE A 509 -12.23 38.50 -15.68
N LYS A 510 -12.73 39.74 -15.43
CA LYS A 510 -14.14 39.96 -15.11
C LYS A 510 -15.06 39.53 -16.26
N ILE A 511 -14.73 39.90 -17.50
CA ILE A 511 -15.48 39.48 -18.68
C ILE A 511 -15.47 37.96 -18.79
N LEU A 512 -14.35 37.30 -18.53
CA LEU A 512 -14.26 35.84 -18.52
C LEU A 512 -15.17 35.20 -17.45
N LEU A 513 -15.24 35.79 -16.25
CA LEU A 513 -16.17 35.38 -15.20
C LEU A 513 -17.64 35.57 -15.58
N ASP A 514 -17.96 36.65 -16.30
CA ASP A 514 -19.32 36.94 -16.79
C ASP A 514 -19.77 35.96 -17.87
N GLN A 515 -18.86 35.60 -18.77
CA GLN A 515 -19.10 34.59 -19.80
C GLN A 515 -19.17 33.18 -19.26
N ASN A 516 -18.55 32.92 -18.09
CA ASN A 516 -18.49 31.62 -17.46
C ASN A 516 -18.91 31.71 -15.98
N PRO A 517 -20.20 31.72 -15.68
CA PRO A 517 -20.72 31.94 -14.32
C PRO A 517 -20.16 30.95 -13.27
N PHE A 518 -19.76 29.76 -13.71
CA PHE A 518 -19.14 28.76 -12.81
C PHE A 518 -17.77 29.16 -12.31
N LEU A 519 -17.01 29.94 -13.08
CA LEU A 519 -15.73 30.48 -12.64
C LEU A 519 -15.88 31.46 -11.48
N ARG A 520 -17.01 32.17 -11.38
CA ARG A 520 -17.31 33.05 -10.24
C ARG A 520 -17.35 32.30 -8.92
N TYR A 521 -17.85 31.05 -8.91
CA TYR A 521 -17.82 30.22 -7.71
C TYR A 521 -16.43 29.68 -7.41
N SER A 522 -15.60 29.51 -8.44
CA SER A 522 -14.23 29.05 -8.34
C SER A 522 -13.26 30.12 -7.86
N TYR A 523 -13.45 31.32 -8.39
CA TYR A 523 -12.59 32.47 -8.13
C TYR A 523 -13.36 33.52 -7.33
N ASN A 524 -13.56 33.24 -6.05
CA ASN A 524 -14.14 34.16 -5.10
C ASN A 524 -13.35 34.19 -3.80
N THR A 525 -13.52 35.25 -3.05
CA THR A 525 -13.01 35.30 -1.68
C THR A 525 -13.88 34.38 -0.81
N SER A 526 -13.24 33.44 -0.12
CA SER A 526 -13.94 32.48 0.71
C SER A 526 -13.18 32.12 1.97
N PHE A 527 -13.93 31.89 3.04
CA PHE A 527 -13.42 31.45 4.33
C PHE A 527 -14.14 30.18 4.79
N THR A 528 -13.40 29.13 5.01
CA THR A 528 -13.91 27.88 5.60
C THR A 528 -13.24 27.70 6.96
N ILE A 529 -14.01 27.37 7.97
CA ILE A 529 -13.51 27.07 9.31
C ILE A 529 -14.40 26.02 9.98
N GLY A 530 -13.80 24.92 10.42
CA GLY A 530 -14.53 23.79 10.97
C GLY A 530 -13.63 22.68 11.50
N MET A 531 -14.17 21.48 11.51
CA MET A 531 -13.46 20.26 11.92
C MET A 531 -13.40 19.25 10.77
N ALA A 532 -12.39 18.37 10.82
CA ALA A 532 -12.28 17.28 9.85
C ALA A 532 -11.81 15.98 10.50
N LEU A 533 -12.34 14.87 10.01
CA LEU A 533 -12.01 13.51 10.41
C LEU A 533 -11.57 12.70 9.19
N ASN A 534 -10.39 12.10 9.26
CA ASN A 534 -9.94 11.15 8.26
C ASN A 534 -9.69 9.80 8.93
N TYR A 535 -10.27 8.75 8.38
CA TYR A 535 -10.07 7.38 8.81
C TYR A 535 -9.53 6.56 7.65
N ALA A 536 -8.49 5.77 7.90
CA ALA A 536 -7.93 4.85 6.91
C ALA A 536 -7.58 3.52 7.57
N SER A 537 -7.93 2.43 6.90
CA SER A 537 -7.56 1.08 7.30
C SER A 537 -7.11 0.26 6.09
N VAL A 538 -6.11 -0.58 6.31
CA VAL A 538 -5.61 -1.53 5.32
C VAL A 538 -5.59 -2.91 5.96
N PHE A 539 -6.29 -3.85 5.34
CA PHE A 539 -6.36 -5.24 5.79
C PHE A 539 -5.63 -6.12 4.78
N ARG A 540 -4.56 -6.75 5.22
CA ARG A 540 -3.88 -7.81 4.48
C ARG A 540 -4.14 -9.13 5.19
N ASN A 541 -4.53 -10.16 4.45
CA ASN A 541 -4.66 -11.48 5.05
C ASN A 541 -3.29 -12.19 5.05
N PRO A 542 -2.61 -12.32 6.21
CA PRO A 542 -1.31 -12.96 6.31
C PRO A 542 -1.36 -14.47 6.06
N ASN A 543 -2.51 -15.09 6.23
CA ASN A 543 -2.69 -16.56 6.14
C ASN A 543 -3.01 -17.04 4.72
N HIS A 544 -2.95 -16.15 3.71
CA HIS A 544 -3.12 -16.58 2.33
C HIS A 544 -1.85 -17.24 1.79
N PRO A 545 -1.99 -18.31 0.97
CA PRO A 545 -0.86 -18.90 0.28
C PRO A 545 -0.04 -17.82 -0.42
N LEU A 546 1.28 -17.92 -0.39
CA LEU A 546 2.24 -16.95 -0.95
C LEU A 546 1.97 -16.56 -2.42
N SER A 547 1.14 -17.30 -3.14
CA SER A 547 0.77 -17.05 -4.53
C SER A 547 -0.42 -16.12 -4.72
N ILE A 548 -1.22 -15.84 -3.68
CA ILE A 548 -2.41 -15.01 -3.75
C ILE A 548 -2.41 -14.06 -2.56
N SER A 549 -2.29 -12.77 -2.85
CA SER A 549 -2.42 -11.72 -1.85
C SER A 549 -3.75 -11.03 -2.02
N LYS A 550 -4.48 -10.87 -0.92
CA LYS A 550 -5.72 -10.08 -0.86
C LYS A 550 -5.49 -8.87 0.03
N GLU A 551 -5.68 -7.70 -0.54
CA GLU A 551 -5.58 -6.45 0.18
C GLU A 551 -6.90 -5.70 0.07
N ARG A 552 -7.38 -5.20 1.18
CA ARG A 552 -8.56 -4.33 1.28
C ARG A 552 -8.14 -3.04 1.95
N SER A 553 -8.52 -1.90 1.38
CA SER A 553 -8.38 -0.63 2.05
C SER A 553 -9.72 0.10 2.09
N PHE A 554 -9.96 0.75 3.19
CA PHE A 554 -11.13 1.57 3.41
C PHE A 554 -10.68 2.94 3.91
N LYS A 555 -11.19 4.01 3.29
CA LYS A 555 -10.98 5.38 3.71
C LYS A 555 -12.32 6.07 3.88
N PHE A 556 -12.43 6.87 4.92
CA PHE A 556 -13.55 7.76 5.17
C PHE A 556 -12.98 9.15 5.48
N ASN A 557 -13.52 10.16 4.85
CA ASN A 557 -13.23 11.55 5.13
C ASN A 557 -14.54 12.27 5.44
N GLY A 558 -14.53 13.01 6.54
CA GLY A 558 -15.63 13.90 6.93
C GLY A 558 -15.05 15.28 7.22
N GLU A 559 -15.64 16.31 6.68
CA GLU A 559 -15.29 17.70 6.92
C GLU A 559 -16.58 18.51 7.11
N GLU A 560 -16.62 19.32 8.13
CA GLU A 560 -17.64 20.34 8.30
C GLU A 560 -17.01 21.73 8.27
N SER A 561 -17.75 22.72 7.84
CA SER A 561 -17.36 24.11 7.89
C SER A 561 -18.53 24.97 8.38
N GLY A 562 -18.26 25.80 9.34
CA GLY A 562 -19.20 26.79 9.84
C GLY A 562 -20.25 26.28 10.84
N LEU A 563 -20.19 25.02 11.28
CA LEU A 563 -21.05 24.48 12.33
C LEU A 563 -20.43 24.63 13.71
N THR A 564 -19.19 24.14 13.91
CA THR A 564 -18.48 24.22 15.19
C THR A 564 -17.90 25.62 15.43
N TRP A 565 -16.87 25.96 14.66
CA TRP A 565 -16.18 27.25 14.78
C TRP A 565 -16.91 28.40 14.05
N GLY A 566 -17.99 28.09 13.33
CA GLY A 566 -18.80 29.05 12.60
C GLY A 566 -19.54 30.07 13.45
N LEU A 567 -19.66 29.81 14.74
CA LEU A 567 -20.23 30.77 15.71
C LEU A 567 -19.33 31.98 15.96
N LEU A 568 -18.02 31.84 15.71
CA LEU A 568 -17.09 32.95 15.85
C LEU A 568 -17.37 34.03 14.78
N PRO A 569 -17.41 35.33 15.13
CA PRO A 569 -17.76 36.41 14.20
C PRO A 569 -16.65 36.78 13.21
N ILE A 570 -15.61 35.93 13.06
CA ILE A 570 -14.45 36.15 12.23
C ILE A 570 -14.83 36.00 10.76
N LEU A 571 -14.49 37.01 9.92
CA LEU A 571 -14.69 37.02 8.47
C LEU A 571 -16.10 36.56 8.03
N LYS A 572 -17.13 36.97 8.77
CA LYS A 572 -18.52 36.53 8.62
C LYS A 572 -19.05 36.63 7.17
N GLN A 573 -18.66 37.67 6.45
CA GLN A 573 -19.10 37.97 5.08
C GLN A 573 -18.55 36.95 4.04
N TYR A 574 -17.39 36.33 4.30
CA TYR A 574 -16.73 35.37 3.39
C TYR A 574 -16.93 33.93 3.80
N LYS A 575 -17.58 33.69 4.96
CA LYS A 575 -17.72 32.36 5.53
C LYS A 575 -18.61 31.46 4.68
N LYS A 576 -18.10 30.27 4.38
CA LYS A 576 -18.81 29.19 3.69
C LYS A 576 -19.16 28.07 4.65
N ARG A 577 -20.40 27.60 4.58
CA ARG A 577 -20.96 26.60 5.48
C ARG A 577 -21.38 25.36 4.72
N PHE A 578 -20.79 24.22 5.06
CA PHE A 578 -21.08 22.94 4.42
C PHE A 578 -20.71 21.74 5.30
N VAL A 579 -21.22 20.59 4.93
CA VAL A 579 -20.74 19.27 5.38
C VAL A 579 -20.31 18.49 4.16
N LYS A 580 -19.12 17.93 4.18
CA LYS A 580 -18.57 17.08 3.11
C LYS A 580 -18.17 15.73 3.66
N LEU A 581 -18.66 14.68 3.03
CA LEU A 581 -18.38 13.30 3.39
C LEU A 581 -17.93 12.55 2.14
N ASP A 582 -16.91 11.70 2.26
CA ASP A 582 -16.55 10.76 1.21
C ASP A 582 -16.04 9.44 1.76
N VAL A 583 -16.25 8.39 0.97
CA VAL A 583 -15.85 7.02 1.26
C VAL A 583 -15.15 6.44 0.05
N GLU A 584 -13.99 5.82 0.27
CA GLU A 584 -13.27 5.07 -0.75
C GLU A 584 -13.01 3.64 -0.25
N TYR A 585 -13.41 2.66 -1.04
CA TYR A 585 -13.10 1.25 -0.80
C TYR A 585 -12.29 0.69 -1.96
N LYS A 586 -11.17 0.03 -1.65
CA LYS A 586 -10.34 -0.66 -2.64
C LYS A 586 -10.18 -2.11 -2.26
N TYR A 587 -10.21 -2.99 -3.24
CA TYR A 587 -9.97 -4.41 -3.08
C TYR A 587 -9.09 -4.92 -4.19
N THR A 588 -7.92 -5.45 -3.84
CA THR A 588 -6.95 -5.98 -4.80
C THR A 588 -6.68 -7.45 -4.52
N VAL A 589 -6.81 -8.27 -5.54
CA VAL A 589 -6.43 -9.69 -5.53
C VAL A 589 -5.26 -9.87 -6.46
N SER A 590 -4.09 -10.12 -5.92
CA SER A 590 -2.85 -10.28 -6.68
C SER A 590 -2.43 -11.75 -6.71
N LYS A 591 -2.15 -12.25 -7.92
CA LYS A 591 -1.50 -13.53 -8.20
C LYS A 591 -0.11 -13.25 -8.77
N ARG A 592 0.73 -14.29 -8.92
CA ARG A 592 2.12 -14.13 -9.38
C ARG A 592 2.29 -13.31 -10.68
N LYS A 593 1.40 -13.48 -11.66
CA LYS A 593 1.50 -12.83 -12.98
C LYS A 593 0.35 -11.87 -13.27
N THR A 594 -0.70 -11.89 -12.49
CA THR A 594 -1.93 -11.12 -12.72
C THR A 594 -2.46 -10.55 -11.41
N ALA A 595 -3.17 -9.43 -11.51
CA ALA A 595 -3.94 -8.88 -10.39
C ALA A 595 -5.25 -8.31 -10.90
N ILE A 596 -6.28 -8.33 -10.06
CA ILE A 596 -7.53 -7.61 -10.29
C ILE A 596 -7.69 -6.63 -9.14
N ALA A 597 -7.89 -5.37 -9.48
CA ALA A 597 -8.13 -4.31 -8.53
C ALA A 597 -9.51 -3.68 -8.78
N TYR A 598 -10.23 -3.44 -7.71
CA TYR A 598 -11.53 -2.78 -7.67
C TYR A 598 -11.42 -1.53 -6.80
N ARG A 599 -12.04 -0.45 -7.22
CA ARG A 599 -12.21 0.76 -6.44
C ARG A 599 -13.65 1.22 -6.53
N ALA A 600 -14.24 1.60 -5.40
CA ALA A 600 -15.51 2.30 -5.33
C ALA A 600 -15.32 3.57 -4.52
N PHE A 601 -15.83 4.67 -5.02
CA PHE A 601 -15.80 5.98 -4.39
C PHE A 601 -17.19 6.60 -4.40
N ALA A 602 -17.60 7.15 -3.27
CA ALA A 602 -18.82 7.93 -3.15
C ALA A 602 -18.54 9.15 -2.28
N GLY A 603 -18.90 10.32 -2.77
CA GLY A 603 -18.73 11.58 -2.05
C GLY A 603 -19.95 12.45 -2.18
N VAL A 604 -20.28 13.16 -1.09
CA VAL A 604 -21.36 14.17 -1.04
C VAL A 604 -20.90 15.37 -0.23
N GLY A 605 -21.16 16.54 -0.76
CA GLY A 605 -20.93 17.82 -0.10
C GLY A 605 -22.20 18.65 -0.07
N ILE A 606 -22.74 18.90 1.10
CA ILE A 606 -24.02 19.55 1.33
C ILE A 606 -23.75 21.00 1.76
N PRO A 607 -24.05 21.99 0.92
CA PRO A 607 -24.04 23.37 1.35
C PRO A 607 -25.14 23.63 2.37
N LEU A 608 -24.87 24.45 3.37
CA LEU A 608 -25.77 24.69 4.48
C LEU A 608 -26.22 26.18 4.52
N PHE A 609 -27.41 26.41 5.08
CA PHE A 609 -28.01 27.74 5.26
C PHE A 609 -28.21 28.46 3.92
N LYS A 610 -27.60 29.64 3.74
CA LYS A 610 -27.73 30.48 2.53
C LYS A 610 -26.72 30.14 1.43
N ASP A 611 -25.77 29.24 1.71
CA ASP A 611 -24.82 28.80 0.71
C ASP A 611 -25.51 27.82 -0.27
N THR A 612 -25.38 28.07 -1.56
CA THR A 612 -26.02 27.29 -2.62
C THR A 612 -25.12 26.21 -3.22
N ALA A 613 -23.79 26.35 -3.04
CA ALA A 613 -22.79 25.43 -3.54
C ALA A 613 -21.58 25.41 -2.59
N LEU A 614 -20.82 24.31 -2.64
CA LEU A 614 -19.53 24.26 -1.95
C LEU A 614 -18.53 25.22 -2.58
N PRO A 615 -17.54 25.74 -1.80
CA PRO A 615 -16.38 26.38 -2.40
C PRO A 615 -15.72 25.46 -3.43
N PHE A 616 -15.26 26.02 -4.54
CA PHE A 616 -14.72 25.25 -5.65
C PHE A 616 -13.61 24.27 -5.26
N PHE A 617 -12.69 24.68 -4.40
CA PHE A 617 -11.60 23.83 -3.92
C PHE A 617 -12.07 22.70 -2.96
N LYS A 618 -13.33 22.71 -2.55
CA LYS A 618 -13.98 21.66 -1.76
C LYS A 618 -14.92 20.79 -2.60
N GLN A 619 -15.30 21.22 -3.82
CA GLN A 619 -16.11 20.42 -4.73
C GLN A 619 -15.37 19.18 -5.20
N PHE A 620 -16.14 18.17 -5.57
CA PHE A 620 -15.61 16.95 -6.20
C PHE A 620 -15.35 17.20 -7.69
N ASN A 621 -14.39 16.45 -8.23
CA ASN A 621 -14.08 16.45 -9.65
C ASN A 621 -13.72 15.04 -10.12
N GLY A 622 -14.03 14.73 -11.37
CA GLY A 622 -13.73 13.46 -12.00
C GLY A 622 -12.94 13.62 -13.28
N GLY A 623 -12.42 12.48 -13.76
CA GLY A 623 -11.55 12.46 -14.93
C GLY A 623 -10.06 12.44 -14.56
N GLY A 624 -9.23 12.20 -15.57
CA GLY A 624 -7.79 12.10 -15.42
C GLY A 624 -7.31 10.70 -15.04
N SER A 625 -6.02 10.60 -14.87
CA SER A 625 -5.32 9.31 -14.74
C SER A 625 -5.67 8.48 -13.50
N ASN A 626 -6.19 9.07 -12.44
CA ASN A 626 -6.52 8.40 -11.17
C ASN A 626 -8.02 8.27 -10.88
N SER A 627 -8.87 8.61 -11.86
CA SER A 627 -10.31 8.63 -11.76
C SER A 627 -10.92 8.02 -13.02
N MET A 628 -11.83 8.72 -13.70
CA MET A 628 -12.46 8.36 -14.95
C MET A 628 -11.52 8.62 -16.14
N ARG A 629 -10.69 7.65 -16.51
CA ARG A 629 -9.59 7.81 -17.49
C ARG A 629 -10.05 8.17 -18.91
N GLY A 630 -11.32 7.91 -19.24
CA GLY A 630 -11.91 8.32 -20.50
C GLY A 630 -12.08 9.83 -20.68
N TRP A 631 -11.97 10.59 -19.59
CA TRP A 631 -12.12 12.05 -19.60
C TRP A 631 -10.85 12.73 -19.06
N PRO A 632 -10.50 13.92 -19.55
CA PRO A 632 -9.46 14.71 -18.95
C PRO A 632 -9.83 15.10 -17.51
N VAL A 633 -8.88 15.57 -16.73
CA VAL A 633 -9.14 16.07 -15.37
C VAL A 633 -10.27 17.12 -15.43
N ARG A 634 -11.29 16.97 -14.56
CA ARG A 634 -12.49 17.80 -14.54
C ARG A 634 -13.29 17.81 -15.84
N GLY A 635 -13.14 16.78 -16.67
CA GLY A 635 -13.79 16.68 -17.98
C GLY A 635 -15.15 15.99 -17.98
N ILE A 636 -15.52 15.28 -16.89
CA ILE A 636 -16.80 14.60 -16.73
C ILE A 636 -17.67 15.32 -15.69
N GLY A 637 -18.96 15.27 -15.84
CA GLY A 637 -19.96 15.86 -14.92
C GLY A 637 -20.64 17.04 -15.65
N ARG A 638 -21.37 17.73 -15.02
CA ARG A 638 -22.40 17.71 -14.01
C ARG A 638 -23.64 17.03 -14.57
N GLY A 639 -23.99 15.86 -14.08
CA GLY A 639 -25.11 15.11 -14.66
C GLY A 639 -24.99 14.91 -16.16
N ALA A 640 -26.01 15.33 -16.92
CA ALA A 640 -26.06 15.25 -18.38
C ALA A 640 -25.73 16.58 -19.10
N GLN A 641 -24.98 17.47 -18.46
CA GLN A 641 -24.60 18.75 -19.07
C GLN A 641 -23.84 18.52 -20.40
N LYS A 642 -24.36 19.10 -21.50
CA LYS A 642 -23.76 18.93 -22.81
C LYS A 642 -22.33 19.48 -22.88
N LEU A 643 -21.49 18.80 -23.65
CA LEU A 643 -20.15 19.32 -23.98
C LEU A 643 -20.35 20.54 -24.91
N ILE A 644 -19.53 21.55 -24.70
CA ILE A 644 -19.43 22.65 -25.62
C ILE A 644 -18.69 22.14 -26.87
N PRO A 645 -19.24 22.25 -28.07
CA PRO A 645 -18.62 21.75 -29.29
C PRO A 645 -17.20 22.30 -29.47
N TYR A 646 -16.29 21.45 -29.89
CA TYR A 646 -14.95 21.89 -30.26
C TYR A 646 -15.04 22.84 -31.45
N SER A 647 -14.61 24.08 -31.25
CA SER A 647 -14.47 25.05 -32.33
C SER A 647 -13.13 25.76 -32.18
N ALA A 648 -12.44 25.95 -33.30
CA ALA A 648 -11.18 26.69 -33.31
C ALA A 648 -11.36 28.16 -32.82
N ASN A 649 -12.58 28.69 -32.95
CA ASN A 649 -12.95 30.05 -32.54
C ASN A 649 -13.42 30.12 -31.06
N ASN A 650 -13.79 29.00 -30.44
CA ASN A 650 -14.29 28.96 -29.06
C ASN A 650 -13.16 28.70 -28.04
N GLN A 651 -12.03 29.36 -28.19
CA GLN A 651 -10.85 29.14 -27.33
C GLN A 651 -11.03 29.62 -25.86
N ASN A 652 -12.09 30.36 -25.59
CA ASN A 652 -12.33 31.02 -24.30
C ASN A 652 -13.36 30.31 -23.39
N ILE A 653 -13.92 29.18 -23.82
CA ILE A 653 -14.94 28.50 -23.05
C ILE A 653 -14.34 27.45 -22.13
N PHE A 654 -14.62 27.62 -20.86
CA PHE A 654 -14.07 26.82 -19.78
C PHE A 654 -14.95 25.60 -19.49
N ASN A 655 -14.47 24.41 -19.76
CA ASN A 655 -15.14 23.12 -19.50
C ASN A 655 -14.72 22.50 -18.15
N ASP A 656 -14.43 23.30 -17.14
CA ASP A 656 -14.05 22.79 -15.80
C ASP A 656 -15.32 22.35 -15.05
N ARG A 657 -15.45 21.05 -14.86
CA ARG A 657 -16.63 20.42 -14.28
C ARG A 657 -16.32 19.91 -12.90
N THR A 658 -16.95 20.52 -11.93
CA THR A 658 -16.89 20.16 -10.52
C THR A 658 -18.32 20.09 -9.98
N GLY A 659 -18.56 19.35 -8.92
CA GLY A 659 -19.91 19.24 -8.35
C GLY A 659 -19.89 18.84 -6.88
N ASP A 660 -21.08 18.70 -6.34
CA ASP A 660 -21.29 18.42 -4.93
C ASP A 660 -21.38 16.92 -4.61
N ILE A 661 -21.67 16.10 -5.64
CA ILE A 661 -21.77 14.63 -5.50
C ILE A 661 -20.85 13.97 -6.52
N GLN A 662 -20.14 12.94 -6.12
CA GLN A 662 -19.34 12.08 -7.00
C GLN A 662 -19.61 10.62 -6.69
N LEU A 663 -19.95 9.83 -7.72
CA LEU A 663 -19.99 8.38 -7.65
C LEU A 663 -19.05 7.82 -8.71
N GLU A 664 -18.18 6.88 -8.30
CA GLU A 664 -17.17 6.33 -9.19
C GLU A 664 -16.86 4.89 -8.83
N THR A 665 -16.73 4.04 -9.85
CA THR A 665 -16.29 2.65 -9.71
C THR A 665 -15.28 2.34 -10.80
N ASN A 666 -14.16 1.74 -10.43
CA ASN A 666 -13.08 1.39 -11.34
C ASN A 666 -12.74 -0.09 -11.17
N ILE A 667 -12.52 -0.78 -12.27
CA ILE A 667 -12.09 -2.17 -12.31
C ILE A 667 -10.86 -2.25 -13.21
N GLU A 668 -9.78 -2.86 -12.73
CA GLU A 668 -8.55 -2.99 -13.51
C GLU A 668 -7.97 -4.41 -13.40
N PHE A 669 -7.84 -5.07 -14.54
CA PHE A 669 -7.14 -6.34 -14.69
C PHE A 669 -5.71 -6.09 -15.14
N ARG A 670 -4.74 -6.43 -14.30
CA ARG A 670 -3.30 -6.23 -14.49
C ARG A 670 -2.62 -7.55 -14.82
N HIS A 671 -1.70 -7.53 -15.77
CA HIS A 671 -0.94 -8.72 -16.16
C HIS A 671 0.47 -8.37 -16.63
N ASN A 672 1.39 -9.32 -16.55
CA ASN A 672 2.74 -9.15 -17.05
C ASN A 672 2.77 -9.41 -18.56
N ILE A 673 3.41 -8.51 -19.33
CA ILE A 673 3.63 -8.67 -20.77
C ILE A 673 5.02 -9.23 -21.03
N ALA A 674 6.06 -8.51 -20.58
CA ALA A 674 7.44 -8.88 -20.84
C ALA A 674 8.37 -8.33 -19.75
N ARG A 675 9.51 -8.97 -19.54
CA ARG A 675 10.63 -8.40 -18.81
C ARG A 675 11.55 -7.74 -19.83
N ILE A 676 11.60 -6.41 -19.88
CA ILE A 676 12.45 -5.66 -20.80
C ILE A 676 13.90 -5.80 -20.37
N VAL A 677 14.18 -5.51 -19.11
CA VAL A 677 15.48 -5.72 -18.47
C VAL A 677 15.26 -6.63 -17.25
N PRO A 678 15.94 -7.79 -17.17
CA PRO A 678 15.80 -8.68 -16.02
C PRO A 678 16.07 -7.92 -14.72
N ASP A 679 15.21 -8.13 -13.74
CA ASP A 679 15.26 -7.57 -12.37
C ASP A 679 15.24 -6.03 -12.27
N LEU A 680 15.15 -5.31 -13.40
CA LEU A 680 15.12 -3.85 -13.42
C LEU A 680 13.81 -3.30 -14.02
N ILE A 681 13.43 -3.74 -15.23
CA ILE A 681 12.25 -3.18 -15.93
C ILE A 681 11.31 -4.29 -16.38
N THR A 682 10.10 -4.28 -15.86
CA THR A 682 9.02 -5.17 -16.30
C THR A 682 7.92 -4.37 -17.01
N LEU A 683 7.59 -4.76 -18.25
CA LEU A 683 6.42 -4.24 -18.95
C LEU A 683 5.19 -5.04 -18.53
N LYS A 684 4.18 -4.34 -18.01
CA LYS A 684 2.89 -4.90 -17.63
C LYS A 684 1.80 -4.25 -18.45
N GLY A 685 0.71 -4.97 -18.68
CA GLY A 685 -0.51 -4.48 -19.30
C GLY A 685 -1.63 -4.34 -18.27
N ALA A 686 -2.55 -3.43 -18.53
CA ALA A 686 -3.76 -3.30 -17.72
C ALA A 686 -4.97 -3.00 -18.62
N ALA A 687 -5.97 -3.87 -18.57
CA ALA A 687 -7.29 -3.59 -19.13
C ALA A 687 -8.18 -3.03 -18.02
N PHE A 688 -8.97 -2.00 -18.33
CA PHE A 688 -9.77 -1.33 -17.31
C PHE A 688 -11.12 -0.86 -17.79
N ILE A 689 -12.02 -0.69 -16.83
CA ILE A 689 -13.33 -0.08 -17.01
C ILE A 689 -13.51 0.93 -15.88
N ASP A 690 -13.90 2.16 -16.23
CA ASP A 690 -14.22 3.23 -15.30
C ASP A 690 -15.67 3.66 -15.50
N ILE A 691 -16.43 3.73 -14.41
CA ILE A 691 -17.87 4.05 -14.40
C ILE A 691 -18.09 5.13 -13.34
N GLY A 692 -18.76 6.22 -13.69
CA GLY A 692 -19.03 7.27 -12.70
C GLY A 692 -19.52 8.55 -13.32
N ASN A 693 -19.81 9.51 -12.48
CA ASN A 693 -20.13 10.89 -12.85
C ASN A 693 -20.11 11.81 -11.62
N ILE A 694 -20.36 13.09 -11.86
CA ILE A 694 -20.46 14.16 -10.86
C ILE A 694 -21.78 14.89 -11.06
N TRP A 695 -22.40 15.33 -9.96
CA TRP A 695 -23.67 16.07 -9.96
C TRP A 695 -23.62 17.23 -8.96
N ASN A 696 -24.53 18.15 -9.14
CA ASN A 696 -24.86 19.16 -8.13
C ASN A 696 -26.02 18.68 -7.25
N ILE A 697 -26.08 19.16 -6.00
CA ILE A 697 -27.25 19.04 -5.15
C ILE A 697 -28.26 20.13 -5.52
N ASN A 698 -27.78 21.36 -5.59
CA ASN A 698 -28.57 22.52 -6.01
C ASN A 698 -27.91 23.12 -7.26
N ASP A 699 -28.69 23.66 -8.17
CA ASP A 699 -28.12 24.44 -9.26
C ASP A 699 -28.15 25.93 -8.88
N PRO A 700 -26.96 26.56 -8.79
CA PRO A 700 -26.91 28.02 -8.48
C PRO A 700 -27.29 28.91 -9.65
N SER A 701 -27.41 28.40 -10.87
CA SER A 701 -27.89 29.14 -12.03
C SER A 701 -29.42 28.99 -12.14
N GLN A 702 -30.17 30.00 -11.92
CA GLN A 702 -31.66 29.98 -12.01
C GLN A 702 -32.22 29.79 -13.44
N ASN A 703 -31.43 29.24 -14.37
CA ASN A 703 -31.87 28.99 -15.74
C ASN A 703 -32.52 27.62 -15.86
N SER A 704 -33.45 27.46 -16.76
CA SER A 704 -34.30 26.27 -17.03
C SER A 704 -33.58 24.98 -17.42
N THR A 705 -32.26 24.96 -17.37
CA THR A 705 -31.39 23.78 -17.59
C THR A 705 -31.07 23.01 -16.33
N ASN A 706 -31.63 23.38 -15.18
CA ASN A 706 -31.28 22.93 -13.83
C ASN A 706 -31.47 21.45 -13.61
N GLU A 707 -32.43 20.82 -14.25
CA GLU A 707 -32.73 19.39 -14.07
C GLU A 707 -31.63 18.47 -14.62
N ILE A 708 -30.86 18.94 -15.58
CA ILE A 708 -29.83 18.14 -16.24
C ILE A 708 -28.58 17.94 -15.35
N THR A 709 -28.26 18.92 -14.49
CA THR A 709 -27.04 18.90 -13.65
C THR A 709 -27.28 18.35 -12.26
N LYS A 710 -28.54 18.38 -11.80
CA LYS A 710 -28.95 17.93 -10.46
C LYS A 710 -28.93 16.42 -10.34
N PHE A 711 -28.52 15.90 -9.18
CA PHE A 711 -28.61 14.48 -8.87
C PHE A 711 -30.05 14.06 -8.64
N GLU A 712 -30.52 13.10 -9.44
CA GLU A 712 -31.79 12.41 -9.24
C GLU A 712 -31.58 10.91 -9.46
N PHE A 713 -32.01 10.11 -8.51
CA PHE A 713 -31.80 8.66 -8.55
C PHE A 713 -32.45 8.01 -9.80
N LYS A 714 -33.61 8.50 -10.24
CA LYS A 714 -34.30 8.04 -11.47
C LYS A 714 -33.50 8.25 -12.74
N ASN A 715 -32.61 9.26 -12.77
CA ASN A 715 -31.79 9.63 -13.92
C ASN A 715 -30.36 9.04 -13.84
N LEU A 716 -30.00 8.35 -12.76
CA LEU A 716 -28.64 7.84 -12.53
C LEU A 716 -28.14 7.00 -13.70
N TYR A 717 -28.94 6.05 -14.18
CA TYR A 717 -28.57 5.21 -15.32
C TYR A 717 -28.29 6.02 -16.59
N LYS A 718 -29.08 7.04 -16.89
CA LYS A 718 -28.90 7.88 -18.08
C LYS A 718 -27.66 8.75 -17.96
N GLN A 719 -27.39 9.27 -16.77
CA GLN A 719 -26.35 10.25 -16.51
C GLN A 719 -24.99 9.65 -16.12
N ILE A 720 -24.89 8.33 -15.90
CA ILE A 720 -23.61 7.70 -15.59
C ILE A 720 -22.75 7.55 -16.84
N GLY A 721 -21.48 7.93 -16.75
CA GLY A 721 -20.49 7.73 -17.81
C GLY A 721 -19.79 6.39 -17.68
N LEU A 722 -19.41 5.79 -18.82
CA LEU A 722 -18.60 4.57 -18.88
C LEU A 722 -17.48 4.73 -19.89
N SER A 723 -16.28 4.42 -19.47
CA SER A 723 -15.13 4.29 -20.34
C SER A 723 -14.43 2.96 -20.12
N ALA A 724 -13.79 2.45 -21.15
CA ALA A 724 -12.94 1.28 -21.09
C ALA A 724 -11.65 1.52 -21.87
N GLY A 725 -10.60 0.85 -21.50
CA GLY A 725 -9.32 1.07 -22.13
C GLY A 725 -8.28 0.01 -21.79
N TYR A 726 -7.12 0.24 -22.37
CA TYR A 726 -5.94 -0.57 -22.12
C TYR A 726 -4.72 0.33 -21.93
N GLY A 727 -3.83 -0.05 -21.01
CA GLY A 727 -2.65 0.75 -20.75
C GLY A 727 -1.40 -0.10 -20.49
N PHE A 728 -0.27 0.54 -20.68
CA PHE A 728 1.04 -0.05 -20.42
C PHE A 728 1.64 0.49 -19.12
N ARG A 729 2.37 -0.37 -18.44
CA ARG A 729 3.00 -0.09 -17.15
C ARG A 729 4.47 -0.49 -17.25
N PHE A 730 5.35 0.49 -17.18
CA PHE A 730 6.79 0.27 -17.09
C PHE A 730 7.17 0.26 -15.61
N ASP A 731 7.35 -0.94 -15.08
CA ASP A 731 7.63 -1.15 -13.65
C ASP A 731 9.14 -1.24 -13.44
N PHE A 732 9.70 -0.22 -12.77
CA PHE A 732 11.12 -0.06 -12.44
C PHE A 732 11.43 -0.52 -11.00
N SER A 733 10.59 -1.31 -10.35
CA SER A 733 10.66 -1.73 -8.95
C SER A 733 10.37 -0.62 -7.92
N TYR A 734 10.94 0.57 -8.07
CA TYR A 734 10.71 1.74 -7.20
C TYR A 734 9.71 2.75 -7.79
N LEU A 735 9.45 2.68 -9.08
CA LEU A 735 8.57 3.57 -9.82
C LEU A 735 7.85 2.80 -10.92
N ILE A 736 6.55 3.05 -11.08
CA ILE A 736 5.77 2.55 -12.22
C ILE A 736 5.32 3.74 -13.06
N LEU A 737 5.84 3.82 -14.29
CA LEU A 737 5.33 4.77 -15.28
C LEU A 737 4.22 4.09 -16.08
N ARG A 738 3.06 4.72 -16.16
CA ARG A 738 1.92 4.18 -16.91
C ARG A 738 1.44 5.12 -18.00
N THR A 739 0.93 4.50 -19.05
CA THR A 739 0.21 5.16 -20.15
C THR A 739 -1.12 4.45 -20.35
N ASP A 740 -2.21 5.19 -20.40
CA ASP A 740 -3.55 4.64 -20.57
C ASP A 740 -4.21 5.21 -21.81
N PHE A 741 -4.75 4.33 -22.65
CA PHE A 741 -5.54 4.64 -23.83
C PHE A 741 -7.00 4.29 -23.51
N SER A 742 -7.86 5.28 -23.43
CA SER A 742 -9.24 5.11 -22.97
C SER A 742 -10.24 5.63 -23.97
N PHE A 743 -11.31 4.85 -24.18
CA PHE A 743 -12.43 5.20 -25.03
C PHE A 743 -13.71 5.35 -24.22
N ARG A 744 -14.56 6.31 -24.61
CA ARG A 744 -15.88 6.53 -23.99
C ARG A 744 -16.91 5.69 -24.70
N PHE A 745 -17.60 4.83 -23.96
CA PHE A 745 -18.66 3.97 -24.47
C PHE A 745 -20.04 4.48 -24.08
N LYS A 746 -20.12 5.20 -22.99
CA LYS A 746 -21.35 5.84 -22.52
C LYS A 746 -21.02 7.25 -22.05
N ARG A 747 -21.65 8.24 -22.66
CA ARG A 747 -21.40 9.66 -22.46
C ARG A 747 -22.63 10.31 -21.80
N PRO A 748 -22.50 10.85 -20.57
CA PRO A 748 -23.60 11.51 -19.87
C PRO A 748 -24.17 12.70 -20.66
N GLU A 749 -23.29 13.44 -21.33
CA GLU A 749 -23.61 14.60 -22.16
C GLU A 749 -24.49 14.28 -23.38
N SER A 750 -24.57 13.04 -23.83
CA SER A 750 -25.40 12.55 -24.93
C SER A 750 -26.56 11.69 -24.42
N SER A 751 -27.00 11.87 -23.16
CA SER A 751 -28.03 11.06 -22.51
C SER A 751 -29.38 11.06 -23.23
N ASP A 752 -29.67 12.08 -24.06
CA ASP A 752 -30.89 12.20 -24.89
C ASP A 752 -30.89 11.17 -26.04
N VAL A 753 -29.70 10.73 -26.48
CA VAL A 753 -29.55 9.78 -27.59
C VAL A 753 -29.18 8.43 -27.03
N ASN A 754 -30.03 7.43 -27.17
CA ASN A 754 -29.79 6.04 -26.71
C ASN A 754 -29.28 5.94 -25.27
N ASN A 755 -29.78 6.79 -24.34
CA ASN A 755 -29.31 6.90 -22.94
C ASN A 755 -27.80 7.16 -22.85
N GLY A 756 -27.20 7.81 -23.81
CA GLY A 756 -25.76 8.11 -23.83
C GLY A 756 -24.88 6.99 -24.34
N TRP A 757 -25.42 5.84 -24.71
CA TRP A 757 -24.66 4.75 -25.29
C TRP A 757 -24.22 5.07 -26.71
N GLU A 758 -22.96 5.29 -26.90
CA GLU A 758 -22.37 5.66 -28.18
C GLU A 758 -21.00 4.97 -28.28
N ALA A 759 -21.01 3.78 -28.85
CA ALA A 759 -19.77 3.01 -29.02
C ALA A 759 -18.86 3.71 -30.04
N PRO A 760 -17.62 4.03 -29.73
CA PRO A 760 -16.68 4.51 -30.73
C PRO A 760 -16.46 3.42 -31.78
N PRO A 761 -16.22 3.79 -33.06
CA PRO A 761 -15.94 2.83 -34.12
C PRO A 761 -14.68 2.00 -33.73
N ILE A 762 -14.87 0.68 -33.50
CA ILE A 762 -13.85 -0.21 -32.90
C ILE A 762 -13.14 -1.05 -33.97
N GLY A 763 -12.84 -0.51 -35.13
CA GLY A 763 -11.87 -1.11 -36.01
C GLY A 763 -10.47 -0.81 -35.53
N PHE A 764 -9.59 -1.80 -35.28
CA PHE A 764 -8.22 -1.55 -34.79
C PHE A 764 -7.45 -0.58 -35.73
N LYS A 765 -7.63 -0.72 -37.02
CA LYS A 765 -7.06 0.18 -38.02
C LYS A 765 -7.63 1.60 -37.92
N ASP A 766 -8.97 1.71 -37.79
CA ASP A 766 -9.66 3.00 -37.75
C ASP A 766 -9.36 3.73 -36.42
N ALA A 767 -9.33 3.00 -35.30
CA ALA A 767 -8.95 3.55 -33.99
C ALA A 767 -7.52 4.10 -34.03
N PHE A 768 -6.56 3.34 -34.55
CA PHE A 768 -5.16 3.77 -34.65
C PHE A 768 -5.03 5.02 -35.55
N GLN A 769 -5.69 5.04 -36.71
CA GLN A 769 -5.68 6.17 -37.62
C GLN A 769 -6.30 7.43 -36.97
N LYS A 770 -7.41 7.30 -36.26
CA LYS A 770 -8.10 8.41 -35.61
C LYS A 770 -7.33 8.95 -34.39
N ILE A 771 -6.63 8.07 -33.63
CA ILE A 771 -5.80 8.48 -32.48
C ILE A 771 -4.61 9.33 -32.93
N PHE A 772 -3.93 8.96 -34.01
CA PHE A 772 -2.68 9.60 -34.40
C PHE A 772 -2.81 10.62 -35.53
N SER A 773 -3.93 10.70 -36.23
CA SER A 773 -4.17 11.69 -37.30
C SER A 773 -4.35 13.10 -36.75
N LYS A 774 -3.66 14.07 -37.35
CA LYS A 774 -3.79 15.50 -37.01
C LYS A 774 -5.21 16.03 -37.24
N ASN A 775 -5.91 15.55 -38.27
CA ASN A 775 -7.23 16.04 -38.67
C ASN A 775 -8.39 15.50 -37.84
N GLN A 776 -8.15 14.61 -36.88
CA GLN A 776 -9.17 13.96 -36.06
C GLN A 776 -9.24 14.52 -34.64
N ARG A 777 -8.97 15.81 -34.42
CA ARG A 777 -8.98 16.42 -33.09
C ARG A 777 -10.37 16.42 -32.46
N GLU A 778 -11.42 16.73 -33.23
CA GLU A 778 -12.79 16.74 -32.74
C GLU A 778 -13.23 15.36 -32.30
N TRP A 779 -13.01 14.33 -33.13
CA TRP A 779 -13.31 12.95 -32.78
C TRP A 779 -12.58 12.51 -31.47
N ARG A 780 -11.29 12.85 -31.32
CA ARG A 780 -10.55 12.54 -30.08
C ARG A 780 -11.13 13.28 -28.89
N TYR A 781 -11.48 14.53 -29.04
CA TYR A 781 -12.11 15.34 -28.01
C TYR A 781 -13.37 14.67 -27.43
N GLU A 782 -14.17 14.08 -28.29
CA GLU A 782 -15.42 13.44 -27.89
C GLU A 782 -15.27 11.99 -27.43
N ASN A 783 -14.37 11.21 -28.01
CA ASN A 783 -14.38 9.74 -27.89
C ASN A 783 -13.18 9.14 -27.20
N PHE A 784 -12.07 9.84 -27.10
CA PHE A 784 -10.81 9.27 -26.70
C PHE A 784 -10.08 10.17 -25.70
N ASN A 785 -9.36 9.53 -24.76
CA ASN A 785 -8.46 10.24 -23.86
C ASN A 785 -7.19 9.42 -23.66
N PHE A 786 -6.05 10.10 -23.72
CA PHE A 786 -4.74 9.54 -23.42
C PHE A 786 -4.23 10.14 -22.11
N THR A 787 -3.86 9.27 -21.17
CA THR A 787 -3.34 9.73 -19.89
C THR A 787 -1.99 9.09 -19.57
N VAL A 788 -1.13 9.87 -18.93
CA VAL A 788 0.13 9.42 -18.35
C VAL A 788 0.02 9.54 -16.84
N GLY A 789 0.60 8.61 -16.11
CA GLY A 789 0.58 8.63 -14.66
C GLY A 789 1.75 7.90 -14.04
N ILE A 790 1.94 8.12 -12.76
CA ILE A 790 2.95 7.44 -11.94
C ILE A 790 2.22 6.53 -10.96
N ASN A 791 2.76 5.32 -10.76
CA ASN A 791 2.18 4.25 -9.96
C ASN A 791 0.81 3.76 -10.47
N TYR A 792 0.18 2.83 -9.76
CA TYR A 792 -1.17 2.38 -10.09
C TYR A 792 -2.19 3.46 -9.72
N PRO A 793 -3.33 3.55 -10.43
CA PRO A 793 -4.35 4.56 -10.15
C PRO A 793 -5.02 4.37 -8.78
N PHE A 794 -5.07 3.13 -8.30
CA PHE A 794 -5.64 2.74 -7.01
C PHE A 794 -5.09 1.41 -6.50
#